data_c221c66fc310c88f46db920bf348c42f
#
_entry.id   c221c66fc310c88f46db920bf348c42f
#
_cell.length_a   1.000
_cell.length_b   1.000
_cell.length_c   1.000
_cell.angle_alpha   90.00
_cell.angle_beta   90.00
_cell.angle_gamma   90.00
#
_symmetry.space_group_name_H-M   'P 1'
#
loop_
_entity.id
_entity.type
_entity.pdbx_description
1 polymer ?
#
loop_
_entity_poly.entity_id
_entity_poly.type
_entity_poly.pdbx_seq_one_letter_code
_entity_poly.pdbx_strand_id
1 'polypeptide(L)'
;MAIVHMKKLRLMVVRRQKDELLRDLMLLGCVQISEPDALLADAESAAVLRQESGNVTEVRSELTRLTAALKLLDKYAPVKSRLLSSRPEVTEADFLDDGAYRQELDAVAQIEELEAAVRRYNGEEAKLRSNMEALRPWQTLDLPLDLGETVRTRISLGMLPAAVDLAEAAKALADAAPESQLYEISSDKEQHYVLLICLKEELTEAITALRASGFTLANLNGAPGTAKQNIEDAQQQIADVIRRREQAETDIAAFAPHRDAFKLCIDRASVKLGRAEAEERLVGTESVVCMRGWLTAPEEAKLTAVLAKYDCAWDLADPTEDEYPEVPVKLQNNKFTEPLNMVTNMYSLPAYGTVDPNPLMAPFFILFYGIMMADMGYGLVMMIAALVALGKMKPKRGSKYFCELLFACGVSTFLLGIVTGGFFGNAVPTIVKMFGHDVKLGILTSPLLDPLTDTTQILIGAMVLGFIQLSTGMVVNMVMECRQGKVGDAIFNEGTWFVIFAGLALFVLKIGNIGGVPVVLCIGVLMLIYGSGREAKGFGKVTAVFGAVYNGLTGWFGDILSYSRLMALMLAGSVIAQVFNTLAAMPSSGGVTVVSMLIFIIIFLLGHLLNFGLNLLGCFVHDLRLQCLEFFGKFYVDGGKPFRPLEINTRYVDVENHNF
;
A
#
# COMPACT_ATOMS: atom_id res chain seq x y z
N MET A 1 -2.78 -31.37 -2.07
CA MET A 1 -1.96 -30.28 -1.51
C MET A 1 -2.31 -29.01 -2.27
N ALA A 2 -2.52 -27.90 -1.61
CA ALA A 2 -2.90 -26.66 -2.30
C ALA A 2 -1.69 -25.93 -2.93
N ILE A 3 -0.47 -26.28 -2.53
CA ILE A 3 0.75 -25.87 -3.22
C ILE A 3 0.84 -26.69 -4.51
N VAL A 4 0.84 -26.01 -5.65
CA VAL A 4 0.94 -26.65 -6.96
C VAL A 4 2.33 -27.25 -7.14
N HIS A 5 2.39 -28.46 -7.68
CA HIS A 5 3.64 -29.09 -8.02
C HIS A 5 4.33 -28.34 -9.16
N MET A 6 5.57 -27.93 -8.95
CA MET A 6 6.36 -27.17 -9.92
C MET A 6 7.32 -28.09 -10.65
N LYS A 7 7.57 -27.80 -11.91
CA LYS A 7 8.60 -28.45 -12.73
C LYS A 7 9.65 -27.45 -13.17
N LYS A 8 10.88 -27.88 -13.17
CA LYS A 8 12.03 -27.12 -13.66
C LYS A 8 12.12 -27.30 -15.16
N LEU A 9 12.12 -26.19 -15.88
CA LEU A 9 12.29 -26.14 -17.33
C LEU A 9 13.72 -25.72 -17.67
N ARG A 10 14.35 -26.47 -18.56
CA ARG A 10 15.57 -26.09 -19.30
C ARG A 10 15.20 -26.07 -20.76
N LEU A 11 15.41 -24.97 -21.44
CA LEU A 11 15.00 -24.79 -22.83
C LEU A 11 16.13 -24.15 -23.62
N MET A 12 16.39 -24.71 -24.79
CA MET A 12 17.32 -24.18 -25.80
C MET A 12 16.57 -23.98 -27.09
N VAL A 13 16.63 -22.80 -27.70
CA VAL A 13 15.95 -22.45 -28.94
C VAL A 13 16.91 -21.76 -29.92
N VAL A 14 16.67 -21.95 -31.20
CA VAL A 14 17.43 -21.24 -32.25
C VAL A 14 17.13 -19.75 -32.16
N ARG A 15 18.18 -18.91 -32.19
CA ARG A 15 18.08 -17.44 -32.00
C ARG A 15 17.03 -16.78 -32.89
N ARG A 16 16.84 -17.25 -34.10
CA ARG A 16 15.86 -16.69 -35.06
C ARG A 16 14.41 -16.82 -34.59
N GLN A 17 14.09 -17.80 -33.75
CA GLN A 17 12.75 -18.09 -33.27
C GLN A 17 12.53 -17.59 -31.82
N LYS A 18 13.55 -16.93 -31.22
CA LYS A 18 13.47 -16.42 -29.83
C LYS A 18 12.27 -15.51 -29.60
N ASP A 19 12.07 -14.54 -30.49
CA ASP A 19 11.06 -13.49 -30.31
C ASP A 19 9.63 -14.03 -30.44
N GLU A 20 9.42 -14.96 -31.37
CA GLU A 20 8.12 -15.63 -31.53
C GLU A 20 7.82 -16.55 -30.36
N LEU A 21 8.82 -17.30 -29.90
CA LEU A 21 8.68 -18.19 -28.75
C LEU A 21 8.37 -17.40 -27.48
N LEU A 22 9.08 -16.30 -27.20
CA LEU A 22 8.80 -15.46 -26.04
C LEU A 22 7.38 -14.87 -26.07
N ARG A 23 6.91 -14.49 -27.26
CA ARG A 23 5.54 -14.02 -27.46
C ARG A 23 4.53 -15.14 -27.12
N ASP A 24 4.72 -16.34 -27.65
CA ASP A 24 3.82 -17.47 -27.41
C ASP A 24 3.87 -17.92 -25.94
N LEU A 25 5.04 -17.90 -25.29
CA LEU A 25 5.17 -18.16 -23.85
C LEU A 25 4.44 -17.12 -23.00
N MET A 26 4.49 -15.86 -23.43
CA MET A 26 3.78 -14.77 -22.74
C MET A 26 2.26 -14.88 -22.90
N LEU A 27 1.78 -15.28 -24.07
CA LEU A 27 0.36 -15.57 -24.32
C LEU A 27 -0.11 -16.78 -23.50
N LEU A 28 0.74 -17.81 -23.37
CA LEU A 28 0.43 -18.99 -22.58
C LEU A 28 0.40 -18.69 -21.06
N GLY A 29 1.25 -17.77 -20.57
CA GLY A 29 1.24 -17.29 -19.19
C GLY A 29 1.56 -18.34 -18.13
N CYS A 30 2.32 -19.39 -18.46
CA CYS A 30 2.55 -20.52 -17.57
C CYS A 30 4.02 -20.73 -17.15
N VAL A 31 4.97 -20.00 -17.73
CA VAL A 31 6.40 -20.15 -17.45
C VAL A 31 6.95 -18.92 -16.75
N GLN A 32 7.63 -19.12 -15.63
CA GLN A 32 8.46 -18.12 -14.98
C GLN A 32 9.91 -18.32 -15.41
N ILE A 33 10.55 -17.32 -16.00
CA ILE A 33 11.96 -17.36 -16.36
C ILE A 33 12.80 -17.00 -15.13
N SER A 34 13.78 -17.84 -14.82
CA SER A 34 14.71 -17.66 -13.69
C SER A 34 15.88 -16.76 -14.07
N GLU A 35 16.53 -16.17 -13.07
CA GLU A 35 17.77 -15.42 -13.27
C GLU A 35 18.88 -16.30 -13.88
N PRO A 36 19.78 -15.72 -14.69
CA PRO A 36 20.79 -16.48 -15.45
C PRO A 36 21.94 -16.99 -14.59
N ASP A 37 22.07 -16.55 -13.33
CA ASP A 37 23.23 -16.81 -12.46
C ASP A 37 23.61 -18.29 -12.39
N ALA A 38 22.64 -19.18 -12.33
CA ALA A 38 22.86 -20.61 -12.27
C ALA A 38 23.36 -21.24 -13.57
N LEU A 39 23.18 -20.56 -14.73
CA LEU A 39 23.77 -20.98 -16.02
C LEU A 39 25.17 -20.41 -16.20
N LEU A 40 25.47 -19.29 -15.58
CA LEU A 40 26.75 -18.59 -15.63
C LEU A 40 27.69 -18.99 -14.48
N ALA A 41 27.21 -19.76 -13.49
CA ALA A 41 28.02 -20.22 -12.35
C ALA A 41 29.12 -21.21 -12.75
N ASP A 42 28.93 -21.95 -13.82
CA ASP A 42 29.94 -22.88 -14.36
C ASP A 42 30.91 -22.14 -15.28
N ALA A 43 32.21 -22.22 -14.97
CA ALA A 43 33.26 -21.49 -15.68
C ALA A 43 33.36 -21.86 -17.18
N GLU A 44 33.04 -23.10 -17.57
CA GLU A 44 33.01 -23.53 -18.97
C GLU A 44 31.82 -22.90 -19.71
N SER A 45 30.65 -22.91 -19.09
CA SER A 45 29.44 -22.30 -19.64
C SER A 45 29.56 -20.77 -19.73
N ALA A 46 30.12 -20.11 -18.73
CA ALA A 46 30.35 -18.67 -18.69
C ALA A 46 31.32 -18.16 -19.77
N ALA A 47 32.24 -19.03 -20.24
CA ALA A 47 33.17 -18.68 -21.33
C ALA A 47 32.48 -18.59 -22.70
N VAL A 48 31.35 -19.29 -22.89
CA VAL A 48 30.67 -19.43 -24.19
C VAL A 48 29.33 -18.66 -24.23
N LEU A 49 28.61 -18.64 -23.10
CA LEU A 49 27.30 -18.00 -22.98
C LEU A 49 27.43 -16.51 -22.63
N ARG A 50 26.66 -15.69 -23.30
CA ARG A 50 26.53 -14.25 -23.00
C ARG A 50 25.09 -13.95 -22.66
N GLN A 51 24.90 -13.07 -21.68
CA GLN A 51 23.57 -12.56 -21.34
C GLN A 51 23.02 -11.73 -22.49
N GLU A 52 21.74 -11.92 -22.81
CA GLU A 52 21.05 -11.11 -23.82
C GLU A 52 20.80 -9.70 -23.26
N SER A 53 20.85 -8.71 -24.14
CA SER A 53 20.52 -7.32 -23.80
C SER A 53 19.07 -7.03 -24.19
N GLY A 54 18.21 -6.84 -23.21
CA GLY A 54 16.86 -6.32 -23.43
C GLY A 54 16.85 -4.78 -23.49
N ASN A 55 15.91 -4.19 -24.23
CA ASN A 55 15.69 -2.73 -24.28
C ASN A 55 14.93 -2.22 -23.03
N VAL A 56 15.25 -2.74 -21.85
CA VAL A 56 14.52 -2.43 -20.59
C VAL A 56 14.52 -0.95 -20.28
N THR A 57 15.66 -0.28 -20.44
CA THR A 57 15.80 1.15 -20.13
C THR A 57 14.94 2.03 -21.03
N GLU A 58 14.89 1.74 -22.31
CA GLU A 58 14.09 2.47 -23.30
C GLU A 58 12.59 2.30 -23.04
N VAL A 59 12.14 1.06 -22.91
CA VAL A 59 10.72 0.75 -22.64
C VAL A 59 10.25 1.30 -21.29
N ARG A 60 11.11 1.25 -20.27
CA ARG A 60 10.82 1.84 -18.95
C ARG A 60 10.70 3.36 -19.02
N SER A 61 11.51 4.01 -19.86
CA SER A 61 11.39 5.44 -20.14
C SER A 61 10.07 5.76 -20.82
N GLU A 62 9.68 5.00 -21.87
CA GLU A 62 8.36 5.17 -22.53
C GLU A 62 7.20 5.03 -21.54
N LEU A 63 7.22 3.99 -20.70
CA LEU A 63 6.20 3.76 -19.68
C LEU A 63 6.10 4.93 -18.69
N THR A 64 7.24 5.48 -18.29
CA THR A 64 7.31 6.63 -17.38
C THR A 64 6.72 7.87 -18.02
N ARG A 65 7.05 8.15 -19.27
CA ARG A 65 6.52 9.27 -20.06
C ARG A 65 5.01 9.18 -20.24
N LEU A 66 4.49 8.03 -20.67
CA LEU A 66 3.05 7.76 -20.81
C LEU A 66 2.30 7.97 -19.48
N THR A 67 2.86 7.46 -18.38
CA THR A 67 2.27 7.61 -17.05
C THR A 67 2.28 9.07 -16.59
N ALA A 68 3.33 9.82 -16.90
CA ALA A 68 3.41 11.25 -16.59
C ALA A 68 2.38 12.06 -17.39
N ALA A 69 2.24 11.80 -18.70
CA ALA A 69 1.25 12.43 -19.55
C ALA A 69 -0.18 12.18 -19.06
N LEU A 70 -0.50 10.95 -18.65
CA LEU A 70 -1.81 10.63 -18.07
C LEU A 70 -2.06 11.41 -16.78
N LYS A 71 -1.06 11.55 -15.89
CA LYS A 71 -1.17 12.37 -14.67
C LYS A 71 -1.40 13.85 -14.96
N LEU A 72 -0.76 14.37 -16.01
CA LEU A 72 -0.97 15.76 -16.45
C LEU A 72 -2.40 15.96 -16.96
N LEU A 73 -2.94 15.02 -17.73
CA LEU A 73 -4.34 15.05 -18.15
C LEU A 73 -5.30 14.96 -16.94
N ASP A 74 -4.97 14.18 -15.92
CA ASP A 74 -5.79 14.11 -14.70
C ASP A 74 -5.77 15.44 -13.92
N LYS A 75 -4.66 16.19 -13.99
CA LYS A 75 -4.50 17.49 -13.36
C LYS A 75 -5.28 18.61 -14.10
N TYR A 76 -5.11 18.71 -15.42
CA TYR A 76 -5.64 19.83 -16.22
C TYR A 76 -7.01 19.55 -16.82
N ALA A 77 -7.40 18.30 -17.01
CA ALA A 77 -8.71 17.89 -17.48
C ALA A 77 -9.31 16.80 -16.55
N PRO A 78 -9.64 17.10 -15.29
CA PRO A 78 -10.12 16.10 -14.35
C PRO A 78 -11.44 15.51 -14.82
N VAL A 79 -11.50 14.18 -14.90
CA VAL A 79 -12.74 13.45 -15.19
C VAL A 79 -13.24 12.85 -13.88
N LYS A 80 -14.52 13.01 -13.59
CA LYS A 80 -15.17 12.33 -12.47
C LYS A 80 -15.07 10.82 -12.72
N SER A 81 -14.12 10.16 -12.04
CA SER A 81 -14.01 8.72 -12.11
C SER A 81 -15.31 8.09 -11.62
N ARG A 82 -15.95 7.28 -12.45
CA ARG A 82 -17.05 6.44 -11.99
C ARG A 82 -16.41 5.32 -11.16
N LEU A 83 -16.54 5.40 -9.85
CA LEU A 83 -16.01 4.41 -8.88
C LEU A 83 -16.41 2.94 -9.21
N LEU A 84 -17.43 2.74 -10.05
CA LEU A 84 -18.04 1.45 -10.36
C LEU A 84 -18.05 1.18 -11.88
N SER A 85 -17.00 1.52 -12.63
CA SER A 85 -16.89 1.19 -14.04
C SER A 85 -16.08 -0.09 -14.24
N SER A 86 -16.58 -0.99 -15.11
CA SER A 86 -15.79 -2.13 -15.63
C SER A 86 -14.69 -1.63 -16.58
N ARG A 87 -13.63 -2.42 -16.74
CA ARG A 87 -12.59 -2.15 -17.72
C ARG A 87 -13.11 -2.38 -19.13
N PRO A 88 -12.67 -1.61 -20.13
CA PRO A 88 -13.01 -1.88 -21.52
C PRO A 88 -12.31 -3.17 -21.99
N GLU A 89 -13.03 -3.98 -22.73
CA GLU A 89 -12.51 -5.16 -23.43
C GLU A 89 -11.91 -4.70 -24.77
N VAL A 90 -10.68 -5.14 -25.07
CA VAL A 90 -9.93 -4.75 -26.28
C VAL A 90 -9.47 -6.01 -26.98
N THR A 91 -9.54 -6.01 -28.33
CA THR A 91 -9.05 -7.15 -29.12
C THR A 91 -7.53 -7.23 -29.10
N GLU A 92 -6.96 -8.41 -29.26
CA GLU A 92 -5.51 -8.60 -29.36
C GLU A 92 -4.89 -7.78 -30.51
N ALA A 93 -5.59 -7.64 -31.62
CA ALA A 93 -5.13 -6.89 -32.78
C ALA A 93 -4.98 -5.39 -32.46
N ASP A 94 -5.98 -4.80 -31.79
CA ASP A 94 -5.93 -3.38 -31.37
C ASP A 94 -4.87 -3.16 -30.28
N PHE A 95 -4.69 -4.14 -29.40
CA PHE A 95 -3.67 -4.07 -28.36
C PHE A 95 -2.24 -4.10 -28.92
N LEU A 96 -2.02 -4.78 -30.04
CA LEU A 96 -0.70 -4.95 -30.66
C LEU A 96 -0.44 -3.97 -31.83
N ASP A 97 -1.32 -3.03 -32.13
CA ASP A 97 -1.15 -2.06 -33.23
C ASP A 97 0.00 -1.08 -32.96
N ASP A 98 1.16 -1.31 -33.60
CA ASP A 98 2.35 -0.48 -33.49
C ASP A 98 2.16 0.92 -34.08
N GLY A 99 1.26 1.11 -35.05
CA GLY A 99 1.00 2.40 -35.66
C GLY A 99 0.31 3.35 -34.70
N ALA A 100 -0.78 2.88 -34.09
CA ALA A 100 -1.50 3.63 -33.07
C ALA A 100 -0.60 3.93 -31.84
N TYR A 101 0.22 2.98 -31.41
CA TYR A 101 1.14 3.19 -30.30
C TYR A 101 2.15 4.32 -30.53
N ARG A 102 2.76 4.38 -31.75
CA ARG A 102 3.71 5.45 -32.09
C ARG A 102 3.04 6.82 -32.16
N GLN A 103 1.84 6.89 -32.72
CA GLN A 103 1.05 8.13 -32.80
C GLN A 103 0.78 8.68 -31.40
N GLU A 104 0.45 7.83 -30.44
CA GLU A 104 0.21 8.26 -29.06
C GLU A 104 1.51 8.68 -28.35
N LEU A 105 2.65 8.08 -28.65
CA LEU A 105 3.96 8.55 -28.15
C LEU A 105 4.31 9.95 -28.68
N ASP A 106 3.95 10.28 -29.93
CA ASP A 106 4.12 11.62 -30.47
C ASP A 106 3.21 12.64 -29.75
N ALA A 107 1.97 12.24 -29.42
CA ALA A 107 1.07 13.06 -28.61
C ALA A 107 1.63 13.30 -27.19
N VAL A 108 2.24 12.29 -26.58
CA VAL A 108 2.94 12.43 -25.30
C VAL A 108 4.10 13.42 -25.39
N ALA A 109 4.89 13.39 -26.47
CA ALA A 109 5.98 14.35 -26.66
C ALA A 109 5.48 15.79 -26.74
N GLN A 110 4.33 16.04 -27.40
CA GLN A 110 3.71 17.36 -27.43
C GLN A 110 3.24 17.81 -26.03
N ILE A 111 2.65 16.93 -25.25
CA ILE A 111 2.26 17.24 -23.86
C ILE A 111 3.48 17.58 -22.99
N GLU A 112 4.59 16.85 -23.16
CA GLU A 112 5.84 17.13 -22.45
C GLU A 112 6.42 18.52 -22.80
N GLU A 113 6.35 18.91 -24.07
CA GLU A 113 6.79 20.23 -24.51
C GLU A 113 5.92 21.35 -23.93
N LEU A 114 4.59 21.17 -23.94
CA LEU A 114 3.64 22.11 -23.35
C LEU A 114 3.85 22.22 -21.83
N GLU A 115 4.09 21.13 -21.14
CA GLU A 115 4.36 21.13 -19.70
C GLU A 115 5.70 21.81 -19.37
N ALA A 116 6.73 21.64 -20.21
CA ALA A 116 7.99 22.37 -20.10
C ALA A 116 7.78 23.88 -20.29
N ALA A 117 6.87 24.28 -21.21
CA ALA A 117 6.48 25.68 -21.38
C ALA A 117 5.76 26.23 -20.15
N VAL A 118 4.82 25.49 -19.56
CA VAL A 118 4.13 25.87 -18.31
C VAL A 118 5.13 26.08 -17.17
N ARG A 119 6.10 25.17 -17.01
CA ARG A 119 7.17 25.32 -16.00
C ARG A 119 8.01 26.56 -16.22
N ARG A 120 8.35 26.86 -17.48
CA ARG A 120 9.09 28.04 -17.87
C ARG A 120 8.34 29.32 -17.51
N TYR A 121 7.05 29.39 -17.87
CA TYR A 121 6.17 30.52 -17.55
C TYR A 121 6.00 30.74 -16.04
N ASN A 122 5.88 29.68 -15.26
CA ASN A 122 5.87 29.79 -13.79
C ASN A 122 7.18 30.38 -13.23
N GLY A 123 8.32 30.00 -13.79
CA GLY A 123 9.62 30.57 -13.43
C GLY A 123 9.73 32.06 -13.83
N GLU A 124 9.26 32.44 -15.01
CA GLU A 124 9.23 33.84 -15.48
C GLU A 124 8.31 34.70 -14.61
N GLU A 125 7.11 34.21 -14.29
CA GLU A 125 6.16 34.89 -13.40
C GLU A 125 6.78 35.13 -12.01
N ALA A 126 7.40 34.10 -11.42
CA ALA A 126 8.04 34.21 -10.12
C ALA A 126 9.18 35.26 -10.12
N LYS A 127 10.00 35.28 -11.18
CA LYS A 127 11.07 36.25 -11.36
C LYS A 127 10.53 37.68 -11.51
N LEU A 128 9.52 37.89 -12.34
CA LEU A 128 8.89 39.19 -12.53
C LEU A 128 8.25 39.71 -11.24
N ARG A 129 7.55 38.85 -10.49
CA ARG A 129 6.98 39.20 -9.18
C ARG A 129 8.06 39.58 -8.17
N SER A 130 9.15 38.83 -8.11
CA SER A 130 10.28 39.15 -7.23
C SER A 130 10.92 40.50 -7.58
N ASN A 131 11.08 40.79 -8.89
CA ASN A 131 11.59 42.07 -9.34
C ASN A 131 10.62 43.22 -8.99
N MET A 132 9.33 43.01 -9.17
CA MET A 132 8.29 44.00 -8.83
C MET A 132 8.28 44.30 -7.33
N GLU A 133 8.36 43.29 -6.46
CA GLU A 133 8.44 43.51 -5.01
C GLU A 133 9.73 44.24 -4.59
N ALA A 134 10.86 43.96 -5.25
CA ALA A 134 12.12 44.68 -5.00
C ALA A 134 12.05 46.18 -5.41
N LEU A 135 11.22 46.51 -6.44
CA LEU A 135 11.02 47.87 -6.90
C LEU A 135 9.94 48.66 -6.13
N ARG A 136 9.05 47.96 -5.43
CA ARG A 136 7.90 48.55 -4.73
C ARG A 136 8.24 49.65 -3.74
N PRO A 137 9.31 49.55 -2.91
CA PRO A 137 9.69 50.64 -2.01
C PRO A 137 10.13 51.91 -2.72
N TRP A 138 10.56 51.81 -3.99
CA TRP A 138 11.07 52.90 -4.81
C TRP A 138 10.01 53.55 -5.69
N GLN A 139 8.74 53.12 -5.58
CA GLN A 139 7.64 53.57 -6.46
C GLN A 139 7.36 55.07 -6.42
N THR A 140 7.67 55.70 -5.30
CA THR A 140 7.49 57.17 -5.11
C THR A 140 8.61 57.99 -5.70
N LEU A 141 9.70 57.36 -6.18
CA LEU A 141 10.85 58.04 -6.76
C LEU A 141 10.54 58.40 -8.24
N ASP A 142 10.50 59.69 -8.56
CA ASP A 142 10.31 60.20 -9.91
C ASP A 142 11.56 60.26 -10.78
N LEU A 143 12.70 59.74 -10.25
CA LEU A 143 13.95 59.69 -10.99
C LEU A 143 14.12 58.33 -11.69
N PRO A 144 14.70 58.32 -12.91
CA PRO A 144 15.04 57.08 -13.57
C PRO A 144 16.04 56.28 -12.77
N LEU A 145 15.85 54.96 -12.66
CA LEU A 145 16.72 54.06 -11.88
C LEU A 145 18.11 53.88 -12.50
N ASP A 146 18.24 54.15 -13.79
CA ASP A 146 19.48 54.12 -14.55
C ASP A 146 20.28 55.45 -14.43
N LEU A 147 19.70 56.45 -13.78
CA LEU A 147 20.40 57.72 -13.53
C LEU A 147 21.40 57.58 -12.39
N GLY A 148 22.50 56.86 -12.62
CA GLY A 148 23.51 56.56 -11.62
C GLY A 148 24.48 57.72 -11.39
N GLU A 149 24.72 58.60 -12.37
CA GLU A 149 25.66 59.69 -12.28
C GLU A 149 25.41 60.87 -13.23
N THR A 150 25.83 62.03 -12.81
CA THR A 150 25.89 63.21 -13.67
C THR A 150 27.37 63.56 -13.93
N VAL A 151 27.67 64.73 -14.51
CA VAL A 151 29.03 65.17 -14.76
C VAL A 151 29.87 65.26 -13.46
N ARG A 152 29.26 65.73 -12.35
CA ARG A 152 29.96 65.96 -11.09
C ARG A 152 29.41 65.15 -9.91
N THR A 153 28.18 64.71 -9.95
CA THR A 153 27.53 64.01 -8.83
C THR A 153 27.30 62.55 -9.12
N ARG A 154 27.31 61.73 -8.07
CA ARG A 154 26.87 60.32 -8.07
C ARG A 154 25.58 60.20 -7.30
N ILE A 155 24.62 59.50 -7.89
CA ILE A 155 23.36 59.16 -7.27
C ILE A 155 23.40 57.69 -6.90
N SER A 156 23.10 57.37 -5.66
CA SER A 156 23.13 55.99 -5.16
C SER A 156 21.87 55.71 -4.36
N LEU A 157 21.19 54.62 -4.70
CA LEU A 157 20.04 54.11 -3.95
C LEU A 157 20.52 53.10 -2.92
N GLY A 158 19.99 53.16 -1.71
CA GLY A 158 20.39 52.27 -0.65
C GLY A 158 19.35 52.09 0.45
N MET A 159 19.66 51.23 1.37
CA MET A 159 18.78 50.83 2.48
C MET A 159 19.53 51.01 3.80
N LEU A 160 18.82 51.51 4.81
CA LEU A 160 19.27 51.61 6.20
C LEU A 160 18.33 50.83 7.10
N PRO A 161 18.80 50.16 8.17
CA PRO A 161 17.91 49.49 9.12
C PRO A 161 16.93 50.47 9.77
N ALA A 162 15.68 50.08 9.99
CA ALA A 162 14.63 50.90 10.60
C ALA A 162 14.97 51.37 12.05
N ALA A 163 15.91 50.69 12.69
CA ALA A 163 16.41 51.08 14.04
C ALA A 163 17.33 52.29 14.05
N VAL A 164 17.80 52.77 12.89
CA VAL A 164 18.73 53.90 12.74
C VAL A 164 17.94 55.21 12.59
N ASP A 165 18.28 56.19 13.40
CA ASP A 165 17.72 57.55 13.22
C ASP A 165 18.32 58.17 11.96
N LEU A 166 17.48 58.48 11.00
CA LEU A 166 17.88 59.14 9.74
C LEU A 166 18.53 60.51 9.96
N ALA A 167 18.17 61.22 11.04
CA ALA A 167 18.78 62.49 11.37
C ALA A 167 20.24 62.31 11.85
N GLU A 168 20.54 61.24 12.60
CA GLU A 168 21.92 60.93 13.00
C GLU A 168 22.74 60.43 11.80
N ALA A 169 22.17 59.63 10.93
CA ALA A 169 22.85 59.16 9.72
C ALA A 169 23.15 60.33 8.75
N ALA A 170 22.22 61.28 8.59
CA ALA A 170 22.42 62.48 7.79
C ALA A 170 23.48 63.41 8.38
N LYS A 171 23.54 63.50 9.71
CA LYS A 171 24.59 64.30 10.40
C LYS A 171 25.98 63.66 10.22
N ALA A 172 26.10 62.33 10.41
CA ALA A 172 27.33 61.61 10.16
C ALA A 172 27.82 61.74 8.71
N LEU A 173 26.86 61.78 7.75
CA LEU A 173 27.15 62.03 6.33
C LEU A 173 27.68 63.45 6.13
N ALA A 174 27.03 64.47 6.72
CA ALA A 174 27.41 65.89 6.56
C ALA A 174 28.79 66.16 7.18
N ASP A 175 29.16 65.46 8.26
CA ASP A 175 30.47 65.59 8.89
C ASP A 175 31.60 64.95 8.02
N ALA A 176 31.32 63.91 7.28
CA ALA A 176 32.29 63.18 6.44
C ALA A 176 32.33 63.69 4.99
N ALA A 177 31.20 64.13 4.45
CA ALA A 177 31.01 64.61 3.07
C ALA A 177 30.00 65.79 3.04
N PRO A 178 30.48 67.03 3.27
CA PRO A 178 29.62 68.18 3.52
C PRO A 178 28.70 68.55 2.36
N GLU A 179 29.05 68.21 1.13
CA GLU A 179 28.25 68.49 -0.07
C GLU A 179 27.32 67.34 -0.47
N SER A 180 27.14 66.33 0.41
CA SER A 180 26.29 65.17 0.19
C SER A 180 24.94 65.33 0.88
N GLN A 181 23.89 64.78 0.25
CA GLN A 181 22.52 64.79 0.77
C GLN A 181 21.92 63.41 0.78
N LEU A 182 21.14 63.11 1.84
CA LEU A 182 20.40 61.87 2.03
C LEU A 182 18.91 62.20 2.06
N TYR A 183 18.15 61.57 1.17
CA TYR A 183 16.68 61.72 1.09
C TYR A 183 16.02 60.37 1.39
N GLU A 184 15.03 60.37 2.29
CA GLU A 184 14.17 59.22 2.49
C GLU A 184 13.13 59.19 1.37
N ILE A 185 13.00 58.01 0.72
CA ILE A 185 12.02 57.76 -0.34
C ILE A 185 10.79 57.07 0.24
N SER A 186 11.05 56.03 1.05
CA SER A 186 10.01 55.26 1.75
C SER A 186 10.59 54.55 2.94
N SER A 187 9.78 54.03 3.84
CA SER A 187 10.21 53.18 4.95
C SER A 187 9.19 52.06 5.17
N ASP A 188 9.69 50.96 5.64
CA ASP A 188 8.90 49.85 6.15
C ASP A 188 9.31 49.50 7.60
N LYS A 189 8.81 48.40 8.13
CA LYS A 189 9.08 47.98 9.52
C LYS A 189 10.56 47.58 9.77
N GLU A 190 11.28 47.24 8.71
CA GLU A 190 12.64 46.69 8.79
C GLU A 190 13.68 47.65 8.25
N GLN A 191 13.35 48.51 7.27
CA GLN A 191 14.33 49.33 6.54
C GLN A 191 13.77 50.70 6.12
N HIS A 192 14.67 51.70 6.08
CA HIS A 192 14.49 52.96 5.39
C HIS A 192 15.15 52.87 4.01
N TYR A 193 14.42 53.26 2.97
CA TYR A 193 14.89 53.32 1.58
C TYR A 193 15.28 54.76 1.26
N VAL A 194 16.57 54.94 0.97
CA VAL A 194 17.16 56.27 0.88
C VAL A 194 17.87 56.53 -0.44
N LEU A 195 17.82 57.74 -0.88
CA LEU A 195 18.56 58.28 -2.01
C LEU A 195 19.76 59.07 -1.48
N LEU A 196 20.95 58.67 -1.85
CA LEU A 196 22.18 59.42 -1.58
C LEU A 196 22.61 60.16 -2.84
N ILE A 197 22.79 61.47 -2.73
CA ILE A 197 23.39 62.30 -3.76
C ILE A 197 24.71 62.88 -3.19
N CYS A 198 25.82 62.62 -3.85
CA CYS A 198 27.13 63.06 -3.41
C CYS A 198 28.00 63.49 -4.62
N LEU A 199 29.05 64.31 -4.37
CA LEU A 199 30.09 64.57 -5.36
C LEU A 199 30.88 63.29 -5.65
N LYS A 200 31.35 63.10 -6.88
CA LYS A 200 32.17 61.95 -7.26
C LYS A 200 33.44 61.80 -6.41
N GLU A 201 34.00 62.93 -5.99
CA GLU A 201 35.21 62.99 -5.18
C GLU A 201 34.99 62.52 -3.74
N GLU A 202 33.80 62.76 -3.19
CA GLU A 202 33.42 62.41 -1.79
C GLU A 202 32.70 61.03 -1.68
N LEU A 203 32.46 60.34 -2.79
CA LEU A 203 31.68 59.11 -2.81
C LEU A 203 32.17 58.04 -1.82
N THR A 204 33.48 57.85 -1.75
CA THR A 204 34.08 56.81 -0.89
C THR A 204 33.89 57.14 0.58
N GLU A 205 34.04 58.39 0.97
CA GLU A 205 33.87 58.89 2.32
C GLU A 205 32.40 58.85 2.75
N ALA A 206 31.48 59.28 1.86
CA ALA A 206 30.04 59.24 2.07
C ALA A 206 29.52 57.80 2.29
N ILE A 207 29.92 56.86 1.43
CA ILE A 207 29.54 55.45 1.58
C ILE A 207 30.15 54.83 2.85
N THR A 208 31.40 55.19 3.21
CA THR A 208 32.06 54.64 4.41
C THR A 208 31.37 55.13 5.69
N ALA A 209 31.00 56.42 5.74
CA ALA A 209 30.26 56.99 6.86
C ALA A 209 28.89 56.35 7.04
N LEU A 210 28.13 56.15 5.97
CA LEU A 210 26.84 55.52 6.02
C LEU A 210 26.89 54.02 6.31
N ARG A 211 27.95 53.33 5.89
CA ARG A 211 28.13 51.88 6.23
C ARG A 211 28.29 51.65 7.74
N ALA A 212 28.86 52.61 8.45
CA ALA A 212 28.95 52.55 9.92
C ALA A 212 27.53 52.50 10.56
N SER A 213 26.53 53.11 9.91
CA SER A 213 25.14 53.06 10.30
C SER A 213 24.36 51.90 9.65
N GLY A 214 25.02 50.95 8.99
CA GLY A 214 24.37 49.78 8.36
C GLY A 214 23.84 50.01 6.94
N PHE A 215 24.27 51.06 6.26
CA PHE A 215 23.86 51.34 4.88
C PHE A 215 24.32 50.26 3.92
N THR A 216 23.39 49.77 3.09
CA THR A 216 23.63 48.84 2.00
C THR A 216 23.12 49.41 0.67
N LEU A 217 23.96 49.31 -0.37
CA LEU A 217 23.56 49.75 -1.71
C LEU A 217 22.46 48.84 -2.28
N ALA A 218 21.41 49.45 -2.78
CA ALA A 218 20.35 48.73 -3.50
C ALA A 218 20.85 48.33 -4.89
N ASN A 219 20.77 47.06 -5.21
CA ASN A 219 21.09 46.54 -6.54
C ASN A 219 19.79 46.41 -7.37
N LEU A 220 19.41 47.47 -8.05
CA LEU A 220 18.19 47.54 -8.85
C LEU A 220 18.42 47.16 -10.32
N ASN A 221 19.52 46.47 -10.63
CA ASN A 221 19.87 45.90 -11.94
C ASN A 221 19.79 46.88 -13.14
N GLY A 222 19.92 48.18 -12.90
CA GLY A 222 20.00 49.21 -13.97
C GLY A 222 18.78 49.25 -14.92
N ALA A 223 17.58 48.93 -14.40
CA ALA A 223 16.37 49.00 -15.20
C ALA A 223 16.11 50.41 -15.73
N PRO A 224 15.89 50.62 -17.05
CA PRO A 224 15.72 51.95 -17.61
C PRO A 224 14.36 52.52 -17.16
N GLY A 225 14.34 53.84 -16.92
CA GLY A 225 13.08 54.53 -16.54
C GLY A 225 12.81 54.51 -15.03
N THR A 226 11.64 55.04 -14.62
CA THR A 226 11.25 55.14 -13.22
C THR A 226 10.82 53.79 -12.62
N ALA A 227 10.91 53.66 -11.30
CA ALA A 227 10.43 52.43 -10.60
C ALA A 227 8.95 52.17 -10.89
N LYS A 228 8.13 53.22 -10.98
CA LYS A 228 6.69 53.12 -11.29
C LYS A 228 6.46 52.53 -12.68
N GLN A 229 7.18 53.04 -13.72
CA GLN A 229 7.09 52.49 -15.08
C GLN A 229 7.51 51.03 -15.13
N ASN A 230 8.63 50.67 -14.48
CA ASN A 230 9.10 49.27 -14.43
C ASN A 230 8.09 48.34 -13.71
N ILE A 231 7.39 48.80 -12.69
CA ILE A 231 6.32 48.05 -12.02
C ILE A 231 5.13 47.85 -12.94
N GLU A 232 4.69 48.92 -13.66
CA GLU A 232 3.58 48.82 -14.63
C GLU A 232 3.92 47.89 -15.78
N ASP A 233 5.15 47.97 -16.33
CA ASP A 233 5.64 47.07 -17.37
C ASP A 233 5.73 45.62 -16.87
N ALA A 234 6.24 45.40 -15.65
CA ALA A 234 6.27 44.07 -15.03
C ALA A 234 4.86 43.51 -14.83
N GLN A 235 3.88 44.32 -14.44
CA GLN A 235 2.48 43.89 -14.31
C GLN A 235 1.89 43.46 -15.65
N GLN A 236 2.17 44.20 -16.74
CA GLN A 236 1.74 43.83 -18.09
C GLN A 236 2.40 42.52 -18.54
N GLN A 237 3.72 42.37 -18.30
CA GLN A 237 4.42 41.15 -18.63
C GLN A 237 3.91 39.94 -17.82
N ILE A 238 3.61 40.12 -16.54
CA ILE A 238 3.00 39.07 -15.69
C ILE A 238 1.63 38.65 -16.28
N ALA A 239 0.80 39.60 -16.68
CA ALA A 239 -0.50 39.30 -17.30
C ALA A 239 -0.34 38.50 -18.61
N ASP A 240 0.64 38.87 -19.44
CA ASP A 240 0.96 38.13 -20.66
C ASP A 240 1.49 36.73 -20.40
N VAL A 241 2.38 36.59 -19.43
CA VAL A 241 2.93 35.26 -19.02
C VAL A 241 1.81 34.36 -18.46
N ILE A 242 0.92 34.90 -17.63
CA ILE A 242 -0.23 34.15 -17.10
C ILE A 242 -1.13 33.69 -18.26
N ARG A 243 -1.45 34.56 -19.21
CA ARG A 243 -2.28 34.22 -20.38
C ARG A 243 -1.63 33.09 -21.22
N ARG A 244 -0.32 33.15 -21.47
CA ARG A 244 0.42 32.12 -22.22
C ARG A 244 0.43 30.81 -21.44
N ARG A 245 0.56 30.86 -20.11
CA ARG A 245 0.48 29.66 -19.25
C ARG A 245 -0.92 29.04 -19.33
N GLU A 246 -1.97 29.82 -19.15
CA GLU A 246 -3.36 29.35 -19.25
C GLU A 246 -3.68 28.76 -20.61
N GLN A 247 -3.15 29.33 -21.69
CA GLN A 247 -3.27 28.77 -23.03
C GLN A 247 -2.59 27.40 -23.11
N ALA A 248 -1.35 27.28 -22.64
CA ALA A 248 -0.63 26.01 -22.64
C ALA A 248 -1.32 24.94 -21.78
N GLU A 249 -1.91 25.33 -20.64
CA GLU A 249 -2.71 24.43 -19.80
C GLU A 249 -4.00 23.97 -20.53
N THR A 250 -4.63 24.87 -21.29
CA THR A 250 -5.80 24.56 -22.12
C THR A 250 -5.41 23.63 -23.27
N ASP A 251 -4.27 23.88 -23.90
CA ASP A 251 -3.76 23.02 -24.99
C ASP A 251 -3.44 21.60 -24.46
N ILE A 252 -2.89 21.46 -23.24
CA ILE A 252 -2.76 20.15 -22.59
C ILE A 252 -4.13 19.50 -22.37
N ALA A 253 -5.11 20.27 -21.90
CA ALA A 253 -6.47 19.76 -21.66
C ALA A 253 -7.16 19.31 -22.96
N ALA A 254 -6.81 19.88 -24.11
CA ALA A 254 -7.33 19.46 -25.41
C ALA A 254 -6.95 17.99 -25.78
N PHE A 255 -5.90 17.42 -25.18
CA PHE A 255 -5.56 16.00 -25.32
C PHE A 255 -6.44 15.06 -24.48
N ALA A 256 -7.46 15.55 -23.78
CA ALA A 256 -8.37 14.70 -23.00
C ALA A 256 -8.97 13.50 -23.77
N PRO A 257 -9.30 13.56 -25.07
CA PRO A 257 -9.76 12.41 -25.85
C PRO A 257 -8.74 11.27 -25.94
N HIS A 258 -7.43 11.54 -25.89
CA HIS A 258 -6.36 10.54 -25.94
C HIS A 258 -6.18 9.76 -24.62
N ARG A 259 -6.93 10.10 -23.56
CA ARG A 259 -6.80 9.50 -22.22
C ARG A 259 -6.91 7.97 -22.24
N ASP A 260 -7.91 7.43 -22.93
CA ASP A 260 -8.13 5.98 -22.97
C ASP A 260 -7.11 5.28 -23.86
N ALA A 261 -6.66 5.94 -24.92
CA ALA A 261 -5.53 5.49 -25.73
C ALA A 261 -4.22 5.47 -24.93
N PHE A 262 -3.95 6.48 -24.09
CA PHE A 262 -2.78 6.47 -23.20
C PHE A 262 -2.83 5.33 -22.18
N LYS A 263 -4.00 5.02 -21.61
CA LYS A 263 -4.17 3.86 -20.72
C LYS A 263 -3.83 2.54 -21.44
N LEU A 264 -4.30 2.39 -22.68
CA LEU A 264 -3.98 1.22 -23.51
C LEU A 264 -2.47 1.15 -23.79
N CYS A 265 -1.85 2.28 -24.15
CA CYS A 265 -0.40 2.36 -24.36
C CYS A 265 0.42 2.06 -23.10
N ILE A 266 -0.04 2.47 -21.92
CA ILE A 266 0.60 2.14 -20.65
C ILE A 266 0.58 0.64 -20.41
N ASP A 267 -0.56 -0.02 -20.61
CA ASP A 267 -0.67 -1.46 -20.45
C ASP A 267 0.22 -2.19 -21.47
N ARG A 268 0.25 -1.73 -22.73
CA ARG A 268 1.13 -2.27 -23.75
C ARG A 268 2.62 -2.07 -23.42
N ALA A 269 3.02 -0.87 -22.97
CA ALA A 269 4.39 -0.60 -22.54
C ALA A 269 4.78 -1.49 -21.34
N SER A 270 3.85 -1.75 -20.42
CA SER A 270 4.08 -2.66 -19.30
C SER A 270 4.31 -4.10 -19.75
N VAL A 271 3.57 -4.56 -20.75
CA VAL A 271 3.75 -5.89 -21.36
C VAL A 271 5.09 -5.97 -22.12
N LYS A 272 5.43 -4.92 -22.91
CA LYS A 272 6.75 -4.82 -23.56
C LYS A 272 7.89 -4.83 -22.55
N LEU A 273 7.73 -4.14 -21.41
CA LEU A 273 8.72 -4.11 -20.34
C LEU A 273 8.92 -5.50 -19.73
N GLY A 274 7.83 -6.21 -19.41
CA GLY A 274 7.92 -7.59 -18.91
C GLY A 274 8.63 -8.53 -19.87
N ARG A 275 8.42 -8.36 -21.19
CA ARG A 275 9.16 -9.11 -22.22
C ARG A 275 10.64 -8.74 -22.25
N ALA A 276 10.98 -7.46 -22.22
CA ALA A 276 12.37 -6.99 -22.21
C ALA A 276 13.13 -7.46 -20.95
N GLU A 277 12.48 -7.44 -19.79
CA GLU A 277 13.03 -7.99 -18.53
C GLU A 277 13.22 -9.52 -18.61
N ALA A 278 12.31 -10.22 -19.31
CA ALA A 278 12.48 -11.65 -19.57
C ALA A 278 13.65 -11.92 -20.52
N GLU A 279 13.87 -11.08 -21.53
CA GLU A 279 15.01 -11.19 -22.45
C GLU A 279 16.34 -11.02 -21.72
N GLU A 280 16.46 -10.10 -20.77
CA GLU A 280 17.69 -9.93 -19.96
C GLU A 280 18.03 -11.16 -19.10
N ARG A 281 17.06 -12.04 -18.85
CA ARG A 281 17.28 -13.30 -18.13
C ARG A 281 17.72 -14.45 -19.01
N LEU A 282 17.78 -14.24 -20.30
CA LEU A 282 18.24 -15.23 -21.25
C LEU A 282 19.76 -15.17 -21.39
N VAL A 283 20.36 -16.32 -21.68
CA VAL A 283 21.75 -16.43 -22.05
C VAL A 283 21.86 -17.16 -23.39
N GLY A 284 22.84 -16.80 -24.21
CA GLY A 284 22.93 -17.42 -25.51
C GLY A 284 24.31 -17.34 -26.12
N THR A 285 24.43 -18.02 -27.24
CA THR A 285 25.54 -17.96 -28.19
C THR A 285 25.08 -17.19 -29.42
N GLU A 286 25.90 -17.11 -30.46
CA GLU A 286 25.50 -16.51 -31.75
C GLU A 286 24.32 -17.21 -32.43
N SER A 287 24.11 -18.51 -32.18
CA SER A 287 23.11 -19.33 -32.89
C SER A 287 21.95 -19.81 -32.01
N VAL A 288 22.15 -19.95 -30.70
CA VAL A 288 21.21 -20.58 -29.79
C VAL A 288 21.03 -19.72 -28.55
N VAL A 289 19.79 -19.66 -28.05
CA VAL A 289 19.44 -19.00 -26.79
C VAL A 289 18.96 -20.06 -25.79
N CYS A 290 19.46 -19.97 -24.56
CA CYS A 290 19.14 -20.87 -23.47
C CYS A 290 18.36 -20.12 -22.39
N MET A 291 17.38 -20.79 -21.80
CA MET A 291 16.65 -20.30 -20.62
C MET A 291 16.44 -21.40 -19.60
N ARG A 292 16.37 -20.99 -18.33
CA ARG A 292 15.87 -21.81 -17.24
C ARG A 292 14.61 -21.17 -16.67
N GLY A 293 13.70 -22.00 -16.20
CA GLY A 293 12.47 -21.48 -15.64
C GLY A 293 11.72 -22.53 -14.84
N TRP A 294 10.58 -22.11 -14.37
CA TRP A 294 9.65 -22.93 -13.61
C TRP A 294 8.28 -22.89 -14.25
N LEU A 295 7.60 -24.03 -14.23
CA LEU A 295 6.21 -24.13 -14.66
C LEU A 295 5.41 -24.98 -13.69
N THR A 296 4.10 -24.84 -13.71
CA THR A 296 3.20 -25.69 -12.93
C THR A 296 2.96 -27.01 -13.66
N ALA A 297 3.02 -28.14 -12.95
CA ALA A 297 2.85 -29.46 -13.54
C ALA A 297 1.54 -29.62 -14.37
N PRO A 298 0.37 -29.07 -13.97
CA PRO A 298 -0.85 -29.15 -14.79
C PRO A 298 -0.76 -28.49 -16.16
N GLU A 299 0.15 -27.53 -16.34
CA GLU A 299 0.30 -26.77 -17.60
C GLU A 299 1.38 -27.35 -18.54
N GLU A 300 2.03 -28.43 -18.14
CA GLU A 300 3.07 -29.11 -18.93
C GLU A 300 2.62 -29.49 -20.34
N ALA A 301 1.42 -30.06 -20.46
CA ALA A 301 0.88 -30.48 -21.76
C ALA A 301 0.68 -29.31 -22.72
N LYS A 302 0.25 -28.15 -22.21
CA LYS A 302 0.05 -26.94 -23.00
C LYS A 302 1.41 -26.38 -23.46
N LEU A 303 2.39 -26.32 -22.56
CA LEU A 303 3.73 -25.86 -22.90
C LEU A 303 4.36 -26.75 -23.96
N THR A 304 4.30 -28.06 -23.79
CA THR A 304 4.87 -29.03 -24.76
C THR A 304 4.24 -28.89 -26.14
N ALA A 305 2.93 -28.63 -26.22
CA ALA A 305 2.25 -28.38 -27.49
C ALA A 305 2.73 -27.11 -28.21
N VAL A 306 3.06 -26.06 -27.44
CA VAL A 306 3.64 -24.81 -27.98
C VAL A 306 5.10 -25.05 -28.41
N LEU A 307 5.92 -25.68 -27.58
CA LEU A 307 7.33 -25.93 -27.88
C LEU A 307 7.52 -26.83 -29.12
N ALA A 308 6.61 -27.74 -29.38
CA ALA A 308 6.65 -28.60 -30.57
C ALA A 308 6.55 -27.84 -31.92
N LYS A 309 6.16 -26.56 -31.89
CA LYS A 309 6.10 -25.70 -33.09
C LYS A 309 7.48 -25.11 -33.47
N TYR A 310 8.46 -25.19 -32.57
CA TYR A 310 9.76 -24.51 -32.70
C TYR A 310 10.91 -25.50 -32.78
N ASP A 311 12.00 -25.07 -33.40
CA ASP A 311 13.26 -25.79 -33.41
C ASP A 311 13.97 -25.61 -32.05
N CYS A 312 13.53 -26.36 -31.06
CA CYS A 312 14.02 -26.24 -29.69
C CYS A 312 14.24 -27.62 -29.04
N ALA A 313 15.14 -27.65 -28.08
CA ALA A 313 15.33 -28.77 -27.18
C ALA A 313 14.94 -28.35 -25.76
N TRP A 314 14.17 -29.19 -25.07
CA TRP A 314 13.73 -28.91 -23.70
C TRP A 314 13.86 -30.12 -22.80
N ASP A 315 14.06 -29.86 -21.54
CA ASP A 315 14.10 -30.85 -20.46
C ASP A 315 13.21 -30.39 -19.31
N LEU A 316 12.38 -31.29 -18.80
CA LEU A 316 11.46 -31.04 -17.70
C LEU A 316 11.79 -32.03 -16.57
N ALA A 317 12.24 -31.50 -15.44
CA ALA A 317 12.60 -32.27 -14.27
C ALA A 317 11.85 -31.81 -13.03
N ASP A 318 11.65 -32.73 -12.08
CA ASP A 318 11.15 -32.36 -10.76
C ASP A 318 12.26 -31.69 -9.94
N PRO A 319 11.94 -30.69 -9.09
CA PRO A 319 12.93 -30.04 -8.26
C PRO A 319 13.48 -30.99 -7.21
N THR A 320 14.79 -30.91 -6.94
CA THR A 320 15.45 -31.64 -5.84
C THR A 320 15.21 -30.91 -4.52
N GLU A 321 15.35 -31.63 -3.39
CA GLU A 321 15.15 -31.02 -2.05
C GLU A 321 16.09 -29.85 -1.79
N ASP A 322 17.30 -29.86 -2.32
CA ASP A 322 18.27 -28.76 -2.21
C ASP A 322 17.82 -27.49 -2.97
N GLU A 323 16.99 -27.66 -3.99
CA GLU A 323 16.47 -26.55 -4.81
C GLU A 323 15.17 -25.93 -4.24
N TYR A 324 14.52 -26.55 -3.24
CA TYR A 324 13.25 -26.08 -2.68
C TYR A 324 13.23 -24.60 -2.27
N PRO A 325 14.30 -24.00 -1.73
CA PRO A 325 14.34 -22.58 -1.42
C PRO A 325 14.26 -21.66 -2.66
N GLU A 326 14.57 -22.19 -3.84
CA GLU A 326 14.53 -21.44 -5.11
C GLU A 326 13.24 -21.65 -5.89
N VAL A 327 12.49 -22.72 -5.58
CA VAL A 327 11.26 -23.07 -6.28
C VAL A 327 10.16 -22.05 -5.98
N PRO A 328 9.57 -21.42 -7.00
CA PRO A 328 8.45 -20.52 -6.78
C PRO A 328 7.19 -21.28 -6.37
N VAL A 329 6.36 -20.64 -5.57
CA VAL A 329 5.13 -21.21 -5.02
C VAL A 329 3.90 -20.58 -5.67
N LYS A 330 3.01 -21.42 -6.18
CA LYS A 330 1.67 -21.06 -6.63
C LYS A 330 0.65 -21.80 -5.76
N LEU A 331 -0.24 -21.05 -5.11
CA LEU A 331 -1.32 -21.63 -4.32
C LEU A 331 -2.54 -21.83 -5.21
N GLN A 332 -3.07 -23.04 -5.22
CA GLN A 332 -4.32 -23.37 -5.91
C GLN A 332 -5.34 -23.86 -4.88
N ASN A 333 -6.18 -22.94 -4.46
CA ASN A 333 -7.17 -23.14 -3.42
C ASN A 333 -8.57 -23.31 -4.00
N ASN A 334 -9.48 -23.90 -3.21
CA ASN A 334 -10.89 -23.98 -3.53
C ASN A 334 -11.55 -22.59 -3.43
N LYS A 335 -12.69 -22.39 -4.09
CA LYS A 335 -13.44 -21.12 -4.07
C LYS A 335 -13.70 -20.56 -2.65
N PHE A 336 -13.80 -21.42 -1.64
CA PHE A 336 -14.00 -21.00 -0.25
C PHE A 336 -12.73 -20.51 0.43
N THR A 337 -11.59 -21.11 0.10
CA THR A 337 -10.28 -20.79 0.71
C THR A 337 -9.43 -19.85 -0.14
N GLU A 338 -9.76 -19.71 -1.43
CA GLU A 338 -9.06 -18.84 -2.37
C GLU A 338 -8.99 -17.37 -1.92
N PRO A 339 -10.04 -16.76 -1.33
CA PRO A 339 -9.98 -15.38 -0.84
C PRO A 339 -8.89 -15.13 0.21
N LEU A 340 -8.52 -16.15 1.00
CA LEU A 340 -7.46 -16.04 1.99
C LEU A 340 -6.05 -16.07 1.41
N ASN A 341 -5.89 -16.39 0.11
CA ASN A 341 -4.61 -16.18 -0.57
C ASN A 341 -4.11 -14.74 -0.43
N MET A 342 -5.03 -13.76 -0.31
CA MET A 342 -4.67 -12.37 -0.04
C MET A 342 -3.95 -12.23 1.31
N VAL A 343 -4.48 -12.87 2.35
CA VAL A 343 -3.92 -12.85 3.71
C VAL A 343 -2.53 -13.49 3.73
N THR A 344 -2.40 -14.69 3.14
CA THR A 344 -1.13 -15.41 3.04
C THR A 344 -0.09 -14.63 2.23
N ASN A 345 -0.49 -14.01 1.11
CA ASN A 345 0.39 -13.17 0.31
C ASN A 345 0.83 -11.88 1.04
N MET A 346 0.03 -11.35 1.96
CA MET A 346 0.40 -10.18 2.78
C MET A 346 1.42 -10.53 3.87
N TYR A 347 1.34 -11.75 4.42
CA TYR A 347 2.24 -12.19 5.48
C TYR A 347 3.55 -12.71 4.88
N SER A 348 3.53 -13.87 4.26
CA SER A 348 4.61 -14.52 3.52
C SER A 348 4.04 -15.75 2.83
N LEU A 349 4.62 -16.19 1.72
CA LEU A 349 4.25 -17.47 1.12
C LEU A 349 4.90 -18.63 1.86
N PRO A 350 4.22 -19.79 1.95
CA PRO A 350 4.82 -21.00 2.55
C PRO A 350 6.00 -21.48 1.70
N ALA A 351 7.02 -22.03 2.35
CA ALA A 351 8.12 -22.66 1.65
C ALA A 351 7.62 -23.84 0.79
N TYR A 352 8.25 -24.06 -0.37
CA TYR A 352 7.89 -25.17 -1.24
C TYR A 352 8.09 -26.52 -0.53
N GLY A 353 7.15 -27.44 -0.70
CA GLY A 353 7.17 -28.75 0.00
C GLY A 353 6.52 -28.75 1.39
N THR A 354 6.06 -27.60 1.89
CA THR A 354 5.33 -27.49 3.17
C THR A 354 3.81 -27.53 2.97
N VAL A 355 3.03 -27.23 4.00
CA VAL A 355 1.57 -27.26 3.98
C VAL A 355 1.02 -25.86 3.73
N ASP A 356 0.01 -25.76 2.87
CA ASP A 356 -0.75 -24.51 2.69
C ASP A 356 -1.61 -24.24 3.94
N PRO A 357 -1.47 -23.07 4.58
CA PRO A 357 -2.25 -22.71 5.76
C PRO A 357 -3.70 -22.35 5.44
N ASN A 358 -4.04 -21.93 4.21
CA ASN A 358 -5.33 -21.37 3.86
C ASN A 358 -6.54 -22.27 4.15
N PRO A 359 -6.52 -23.56 3.82
CA PRO A 359 -7.65 -24.45 4.14
C PRO A 359 -7.89 -24.61 5.64
N LEU A 360 -6.84 -24.51 6.44
CA LEU A 360 -6.90 -24.63 7.90
C LEU A 360 -7.29 -23.31 8.56
N MET A 361 -6.80 -22.19 8.02
CA MET A 361 -7.06 -20.86 8.53
C MET A 361 -8.49 -20.38 8.20
N ALA A 362 -9.02 -20.72 7.03
CA ALA A 362 -10.29 -20.19 6.51
C ALA A 362 -11.48 -20.30 7.50
N PRO A 363 -11.80 -21.47 8.07
CA PRO A 363 -12.94 -21.59 8.97
C PRO A 363 -12.75 -20.73 10.24
N PHE A 364 -11.54 -20.68 10.78
CA PHE A 364 -11.25 -19.90 11.98
C PHE A 364 -11.28 -18.40 11.72
N PHE A 365 -10.66 -17.96 10.63
CA PHE A 365 -10.65 -16.53 10.25
C PHE A 365 -12.07 -16.00 10.07
N ILE A 366 -12.89 -16.67 9.28
CA ILE A 366 -14.26 -16.26 9.02
C ILE A 366 -15.10 -16.28 10.30
N LEU A 367 -14.93 -17.31 11.15
CA LEU A 367 -15.63 -17.43 12.41
C LEU A 367 -15.22 -16.34 13.41
N PHE A 368 -13.93 -16.12 13.59
CA PHE A 368 -13.41 -15.13 14.57
C PHE A 368 -13.77 -13.71 14.17
N TYR A 369 -13.64 -13.40 12.89
CA TYR A 369 -14.10 -12.11 12.38
C TYR A 369 -15.58 -11.87 12.71
N GLY A 370 -16.41 -12.86 12.47
CA GLY A 370 -17.83 -12.79 12.78
C GLY A 370 -18.12 -12.66 14.28
N ILE A 371 -17.36 -13.34 15.16
CA ILE A 371 -17.48 -13.21 16.63
C ILE A 371 -17.10 -11.79 17.08
N MET A 372 -15.98 -11.26 16.57
CA MET A 372 -15.52 -9.94 16.98
C MET A 372 -16.49 -8.81 16.60
N MET A 373 -17.17 -8.93 15.46
CA MET A 373 -18.08 -7.90 14.98
C MET A 373 -19.56 -8.14 15.38
N ALA A 374 -19.99 -9.38 15.42
CA ALA A 374 -21.27 -9.96 15.90
C ALA A 374 -22.51 -9.05 15.84
N ASP A 375 -22.79 -8.42 14.69
CA ASP A 375 -23.94 -7.52 14.48
C ASP A 375 -24.58 -7.77 13.12
N MET A 376 -25.90 -8.06 13.10
CA MET A 376 -26.65 -8.35 11.85
C MET A 376 -26.64 -7.17 10.87
N GLY A 377 -26.77 -5.94 11.38
CA GLY A 377 -26.83 -4.74 10.55
C GLY A 377 -25.50 -4.49 9.82
N TYR A 378 -24.39 -4.60 10.51
CA TYR A 378 -23.07 -4.46 9.92
C TYR A 378 -22.73 -5.60 8.96
N GLY A 379 -23.09 -6.86 9.32
CA GLY A 379 -22.96 -8.01 8.43
C GLY A 379 -23.71 -7.83 7.12
N LEU A 380 -24.96 -7.32 7.17
CA LEU A 380 -25.75 -7.03 5.98
C LEU A 380 -25.13 -5.96 5.09
N VAL A 381 -24.62 -4.87 5.70
CA VAL A 381 -23.93 -3.80 4.96
C VAL A 381 -22.68 -4.34 4.26
N MET A 382 -21.89 -5.19 4.93
CA MET A 382 -20.71 -5.84 4.33
C MET A 382 -21.08 -6.71 3.14
N MET A 383 -22.11 -7.57 3.28
CA MET A 383 -22.57 -8.44 2.19
C MET A 383 -23.03 -7.63 0.98
N ILE A 384 -23.84 -6.59 1.20
CA ILE A 384 -24.35 -5.75 0.10
C ILE A 384 -23.19 -5.01 -0.58
N ALA A 385 -22.27 -4.44 0.20
CA ALA A 385 -21.09 -3.73 -0.35
C ALA A 385 -20.22 -4.67 -1.20
N ALA A 386 -19.96 -5.88 -0.71
CA ALA A 386 -19.18 -6.90 -1.43
C ALA A 386 -19.87 -7.36 -2.72
N LEU A 387 -21.18 -7.63 -2.69
CA LEU A 387 -21.95 -8.03 -3.88
C LEU A 387 -22.01 -6.93 -4.94
N VAL A 388 -22.19 -5.66 -4.51
CA VAL A 388 -22.18 -4.52 -5.42
C VAL A 388 -20.81 -4.35 -6.06
N ALA A 389 -19.74 -4.50 -5.27
CA ALA A 389 -18.37 -4.42 -5.78
C ALA A 389 -18.07 -5.55 -6.79
N LEU A 390 -18.40 -6.79 -6.46
CA LEU A 390 -18.19 -7.94 -7.36
C LEU A 390 -19.03 -7.85 -8.64
N GLY A 391 -20.29 -7.40 -8.54
CA GLY A 391 -21.21 -7.32 -9.68
C GLY A 391 -20.90 -6.19 -10.64
N LYS A 392 -20.58 -4.98 -10.13
CA LYS A 392 -20.38 -3.78 -10.95
C LYS A 392 -18.93 -3.51 -11.35
N MET A 393 -17.97 -3.76 -10.44
CA MET A 393 -16.57 -3.44 -10.69
C MET A 393 -15.82 -4.60 -11.36
N LYS A 394 -16.33 -5.84 -11.29
CA LYS A 394 -15.65 -7.06 -11.77
C LYS A 394 -14.16 -7.05 -11.42
N PRO A 395 -13.79 -6.93 -10.14
CA PRO A 395 -12.39 -6.81 -9.72
C PRO A 395 -11.61 -8.07 -10.09
N LYS A 396 -10.32 -7.91 -10.41
CA LYS A 396 -9.43 -9.05 -10.72
C LYS A 396 -8.47 -9.32 -9.56
N ARG A 397 -8.00 -10.57 -9.47
CA ARG A 397 -6.95 -11.03 -8.53
C ARG A 397 -7.19 -10.56 -7.07
N GLY A 398 -6.24 -9.85 -6.46
CA GLY A 398 -6.28 -9.48 -5.06
C GLY A 398 -7.52 -8.68 -4.64
N SER A 399 -8.01 -7.77 -5.49
CA SER A 399 -9.24 -7.02 -5.21
C SER A 399 -10.49 -7.91 -5.22
N LYS A 400 -10.51 -8.95 -6.07
CA LYS A 400 -11.57 -9.95 -6.10
C LYS A 400 -11.58 -10.75 -4.79
N TYR A 401 -10.40 -11.24 -4.38
CA TYR A 401 -10.23 -11.99 -3.13
C TYR A 401 -10.65 -11.17 -1.91
N PHE A 402 -10.31 -9.88 -1.88
CA PHE A 402 -10.77 -9.00 -0.81
C PHE A 402 -12.30 -8.89 -0.74
N CYS A 403 -12.98 -8.70 -1.88
CA CYS A 403 -14.44 -8.61 -1.92
C CYS A 403 -15.11 -9.94 -1.53
N GLU A 404 -14.57 -11.08 -1.98
CA GLU A 404 -15.06 -12.41 -1.62
C GLU A 404 -14.85 -12.70 -0.12
N LEU A 405 -13.69 -12.32 0.44
CA LEU A 405 -13.42 -12.44 1.88
C LEU A 405 -14.37 -11.55 2.69
N LEU A 406 -14.58 -10.31 2.26
CA LEU A 406 -15.50 -9.38 2.90
C LEU A 406 -16.93 -9.93 2.89
N PHE A 407 -17.35 -10.58 1.79
CA PHE A 407 -18.65 -11.26 1.71
C PHE A 407 -18.75 -12.42 2.72
N ALA A 408 -17.74 -13.30 2.76
CA ALA A 408 -17.72 -14.44 3.68
C ALA A 408 -17.72 -14.00 5.15
N CYS A 409 -16.91 -13.00 5.50
CA CYS A 409 -16.91 -12.38 6.83
C CYS A 409 -18.24 -11.71 7.16
N GLY A 410 -18.88 -11.05 6.16
CA GLY A 410 -20.20 -10.44 6.32
C GLY A 410 -21.28 -11.48 6.62
N VAL A 411 -21.26 -12.64 5.98
CA VAL A 411 -22.17 -13.76 6.26
C VAL A 411 -21.97 -14.26 7.70
N SER A 412 -20.72 -14.48 8.12
CA SER A 412 -20.42 -14.93 9.48
C SER A 412 -20.86 -13.90 10.52
N THR A 413 -20.58 -12.61 10.30
CA THR A 413 -21.02 -11.52 11.17
C THR A 413 -22.53 -11.46 11.29
N PHE A 414 -23.25 -11.64 10.19
CA PHE A 414 -24.72 -11.67 10.18
C PHE A 414 -25.26 -12.86 11.00
N LEU A 415 -24.73 -14.06 10.76
CA LEU A 415 -25.16 -15.27 11.48
C LEU A 415 -24.89 -15.18 12.98
N LEU A 416 -23.71 -14.71 13.37
CA LEU A 416 -23.36 -14.52 14.78
C LEU A 416 -24.10 -13.34 15.40
N GLY A 417 -24.42 -12.31 14.61
CA GLY A 417 -25.32 -11.24 15.01
C GLY A 417 -26.74 -11.73 15.37
N ILE A 418 -27.24 -12.80 14.76
CA ILE A 418 -28.49 -13.45 15.18
C ILE A 418 -28.36 -14.04 16.58
N VAL A 419 -27.22 -14.64 16.90
CA VAL A 419 -26.97 -15.24 18.23
C VAL A 419 -26.89 -14.16 19.32
N THR A 420 -26.23 -13.03 19.01
CA THR A 420 -26.08 -11.91 19.94
C THR A 420 -27.27 -10.94 19.95
N GLY A 421 -28.21 -11.08 19.00
CA GLY A 421 -29.39 -10.22 18.88
C GLY A 421 -29.08 -8.77 18.48
N GLY A 422 -27.85 -8.45 18.08
CA GLY A 422 -27.41 -7.09 17.67
C GLY A 422 -27.89 -6.75 16.25
N PHE A 423 -28.60 -5.63 16.11
CA PHE A 423 -28.91 -5.01 14.83
C PHE A 423 -28.59 -3.52 14.93
N PHE A 424 -27.44 -3.12 14.41
CA PHE A 424 -26.81 -1.83 14.73
C PHE A 424 -26.78 -1.62 16.27
N GLY A 425 -26.21 -2.60 17.00
CA GLY A 425 -26.34 -2.69 18.44
C GLY A 425 -27.79 -2.94 18.86
N ASN A 426 -28.33 -2.06 19.71
CA ASN A 426 -29.73 -2.08 20.17
C ASN A 426 -30.63 -1.06 19.44
N ALA A 427 -30.38 -0.76 18.18
CA ALA A 427 -31.10 0.27 17.43
C ALA A 427 -32.61 -0.01 17.36
N VAL A 428 -33.01 -1.25 17.08
CA VAL A 428 -34.43 -1.61 16.92
C VAL A 428 -35.23 -1.43 18.23
N PRO A 429 -34.80 -1.96 19.40
CA PRO A 429 -35.45 -1.68 20.65
C PRO A 429 -35.49 -0.18 21.01
N THR A 430 -34.43 0.56 20.71
CA THR A 430 -34.33 2.00 20.96
C THR A 430 -35.32 2.79 20.13
N ILE A 431 -35.44 2.50 18.83
CA ILE A 431 -36.42 3.14 17.95
C ILE A 431 -37.85 2.82 18.38
N VAL A 432 -38.16 1.57 18.71
CA VAL A 432 -39.50 1.17 19.12
C VAL A 432 -39.91 1.88 20.43
N LYS A 433 -39.00 2.00 21.40
CA LYS A 433 -39.22 2.77 22.63
C LYS A 433 -39.46 4.26 22.37
N MET A 434 -38.76 4.84 21.41
CA MET A 434 -38.91 6.25 21.02
C MET A 434 -40.34 6.57 20.56
N PHE A 435 -40.99 5.60 19.90
CA PHE A 435 -42.41 5.73 19.50
C PHE A 435 -43.43 5.27 20.56
N GLY A 436 -42.99 5.00 21.79
CA GLY A 436 -43.86 4.66 22.91
C GLY A 436 -44.43 3.24 22.88
N HIS A 437 -43.81 2.32 22.14
CA HIS A 437 -44.21 0.92 22.05
C HIS A 437 -43.21 0.01 22.75
N ASP A 438 -43.68 -0.84 23.67
CA ASP A 438 -42.87 -1.91 24.26
C ASP A 438 -43.23 -3.24 23.56
N VAL A 439 -42.60 -3.51 22.42
CA VAL A 439 -42.83 -4.75 21.67
C VAL A 439 -41.70 -5.73 21.96
N LYS A 440 -42.03 -6.95 22.38
CA LYS A 440 -41.07 -8.06 22.45
C LYS A 440 -40.78 -8.61 21.06
N LEU A 441 -39.62 -8.25 20.49
CA LEU A 441 -39.19 -8.62 19.16
C LEU A 441 -38.37 -9.94 19.14
N GLY A 442 -38.68 -10.90 19.97
CA GLY A 442 -38.00 -12.21 20.00
C GLY A 442 -36.50 -12.10 20.24
N ILE A 443 -35.66 -12.58 19.33
CA ILE A 443 -34.21 -12.63 19.46
C ILE A 443 -33.57 -11.23 19.64
N LEU A 444 -34.16 -10.17 19.08
CA LEU A 444 -33.67 -8.79 19.22
C LEU A 444 -33.86 -8.19 20.63
N THR A 445 -34.75 -8.77 21.45
CA THR A 445 -35.00 -8.33 22.83
C THR A 445 -34.53 -9.35 23.87
N SER A 446 -34.36 -10.60 23.50
CA SER A 446 -33.82 -11.67 24.34
C SER A 446 -32.86 -12.52 23.52
N PRO A 447 -31.60 -12.07 23.34
CA PRO A 447 -30.58 -12.80 22.61
C PRO A 447 -30.22 -14.11 23.34
N LEU A 448 -29.62 -15.04 22.59
CA LEU A 448 -29.08 -16.28 23.17
C LEU A 448 -27.84 -16.02 24.01
N LEU A 449 -27.03 -15.05 23.60
CA LEU A 449 -25.83 -14.58 24.30
C LEU A 449 -25.78 -13.05 24.21
N ASP A 450 -25.90 -12.38 25.35
CA ASP A 450 -25.78 -10.92 25.41
C ASP A 450 -24.33 -10.55 25.71
N PRO A 451 -23.65 -9.81 24.81
CA PRO A 451 -22.27 -9.38 25.03
C PRO A 451 -22.04 -8.63 26.36
N LEU A 452 -23.05 -7.96 26.89
CA LEU A 452 -22.94 -7.17 28.10
C LEU A 452 -23.14 -7.98 29.40
N THR A 453 -24.04 -8.96 29.37
CA THR A 453 -24.39 -9.74 30.59
C THR A 453 -23.61 -11.04 30.65
N ASP A 454 -23.35 -11.70 29.51
CA ASP A 454 -22.74 -13.04 29.43
C ASP A 454 -21.24 -13.01 29.09
N THR A 455 -20.55 -11.92 29.45
CA THR A 455 -19.13 -11.70 29.13
C THR A 455 -18.21 -12.87 29.50
N THR A 456 -18.45 -13.49 30.69
CA THR A 456 -17.63 -14.62 31.15
C THR A 456 -17.81 -15.88 30.28
N GLN A 457 -19.05 -16.16 29.82
CA GLN A 457 -19.33 -17.31 28.97
C GLN A 457 -18.69 -17.14 27.59
N ILE A 458 -18.76 -15.91 27.05
CA ILE A 458 -18.17 -15.53 25.77
C ILE A 458 -16.65 -15.62 25.87
N LEU A 459 -16.04 -15.16 26.98
CA LEU A 459 -14.60 -15.26 27.21
C LEU A 459 -14.14 -16.73 27.20
N ILE A 460 -14.80 -17.58 27.95
CA ILE A 460 -14.49 -19.01 28.01
C ILE A 460 -14.66 -19.64 26.62
N GLY A 461 -15.75 -19.32 25.92
CA GLY A 461 -15.98 -19.78 24.54
C GLY A 461 -14.86 -19.37 23.58
N ALA A 462 -14.41 -18.12 23.66
CA ALA A 462 -13.29 -17.61 22.85
C ALA A 462 -11.98 -18.35 23.15
N MET A 463 -11.67 -18.59 24.44
CA MET A 463 -10.49 -19.34 24.85
C MET A 463 -10.55 -20.81 24.39
N VAL A 464 -11.72 -21.45 24.45
CA VAL A 464 -11.90 -22.82 23.95
C VAL A 464 -11.71 -22.89 22.43
N LEU A 465 -12.28 -21.94 21.67
CA LEU A 465 -12.07 -21.85 20.23
C LEU A 465 -10.58 -21.63 19.88
N GLY A 466 -9.90 -20.78 20.64
CA GLY A 466 -8.47 -20.56 20.50
C GLY A 466 -7.66 -21.83 20.75
N PHE A 467 -8.01 -22.57 21.82
CA PHE A 467 -7.37 -23.86 22.11
C PHE A 467 -7.58 -24.89 20.99
N ILE A 468 -8.77 -24.95 20.40
CA ILE A 468 -9.06 -25.84 19.25
C ILE A 468 -8.19 -25.45 18.05
N GLN A 469 -8.07 -24.16 17.74
CA GLN A 469 -7.25 -23.69 16.65
C GLN A 469 -5.76 -24.00 16.85
N LEU A 470 -5.21 -23.67 18.01
CA LEU A 470 -3.80 -23.97 18.35
C LEU A 470 -3.51 -25.47 18.31
N SER A 471 -4.43 -26.30 18.85
CA SER A 471 -4.32 -27.75 18.76
C SER A 471 -4.34 -28.25 17.33
N THR A 472 -5.14 -27.66 16.46
CA THR A 472 -5.16 -27.97 15.03
C THR A 472 -3.78 -27.67 14.39
N GLY A 473 -3.16 -26.52 14.71
CA GLY A 473 -1.81 -26.17 14.26
C GLY A 473 -0.76 -27.20 14.66
N MET A 474 -0.78 -27.65 15.93
CA MET A 474 0.14 -28.67 16.42
C MET A 474 -0.04 -30.04 15.74
N VAL A 475 -1.29 -30.46 15.50
CA VAL A 475 -1.55 -31.70 14.75
C VAL A 475 -0.94 -31.63 13.36
N VAL A 476 -1.05 -30.48 12.70
CA VAL A 476 -0.47 -30.27 11.37
C VAL A 476 1.06 -30.36 11.43
N ASN A 477 1.68 -29.70 12.42
CA ASN A 477 3.14 -29.78 12.62
C ASN A 477 3.59 -31.23 12.87
N MET A 478 2.90 -31.94 13.75
CA MET A 478 3.17 -33.36 14.02
C MET A 478 3.09 -34.22 12.75
N VAL A 479 2.09 -33.99 11.89
CA VAL A 479 1.95 -34.71 10.61
C VAL A 479 3.09 -34.34 9.65
N MET A 480 3.53 -33.08 9.63
CA MET A 480 4.67 -32.65 8.80
C MET A 480 5.98 -33.32 9.25
N GLU A 481 6.29 -33.31 10.55
CA GLU A 481 7.48 -33.95 11.10
C GLU A 481 7.48 -35.48 10.86
N CYS A 482 6.30 -36.12 11.00
CA CYS A 482 6.15 -37.53 10.68
C CYS A 482 6.43 -37.81 9.19
N ARG A 483 5.99 -36.96 8.27
CA ARG A 483 6.28 -37.12 6.83
C ARG A 483 7.77 -36.94 6.50
N GLN A 484 8.46 -36.10 7.26
CA GLN A 484 9.91 -35.89 7.15
C GLN A 484 10.73 -37.03 7.80
N GLY A 485 10.07 -38.09 8.34
CA GLY A 485 10.73 -39.20 9.00
C GLY A 485 11.17 -38.93 10.43
N LYS A 486 10.87 -37.76 11.01
CA LYS A 486 11.24 -37.35 12.38
C LYS A 486 10.13 -37.69 13.38
N VAL A 487 9.67 -38.95 13.38
CA VAL A 487 8.55 -39.40 14.23
C VAL A 487 8.85 -39.21 15.73
N GLY A 488 10.11 -39.35 16.15
CA GLY A 488 10.50 -39.12 17.53
C GLY A 488 10.29 -37.67 17.98
N ASP A 489 10.62 -36.72 17.13
CA ASP A 489 10.46 -35.28 17.40
C ASP A 489 8.98 -34.90 17.45
N ALA A 490 8.19 -35.40 16.53
CA ALA A 490 6.74 -35.23 16.51
C ALA A 490 6.05 -35.65 17.81
N ILE A 491 6.44 -36.82 18.37
CA ILE A 491 5.83 -37.34 19.58
C ILE A 491 6.30 -36.57 20.83
N PHE A 492 7.60 -36.27 20.93
CA PHE A 492 8.16 -35.68 22.16
C PHE A 492 8.04 -34.16 22.20
N ASN A 493 7.99 -33.46 21.06
CA ASN A 493 7.79 -32.01 21.04
C ASN A 493 6.30 -31.67 21.11
N GLU A 494 5.49 -32.22 20.19
CA GLU A 494 4.07 -31.83 20.07
C GLU A 494 3.14 -32.78 20.81
N GLY A 495 3.34 -34.09 20.69
CA GLY A 495 2.49 -35.12 21.31
C GLY A 495 2.45 -35.05 22.84
N THR A 496 3.56 -34.67 23.46
CA THR A 496 3.65 -34.47 24.92
C THR A 496 2.65 -33.46 25.46
N TRP A 497 2.47 -32.33 24.75
CA TRP A 497 1.51 -31.30 25.16
C TRP A 497 0.07 -31.79 25.09
N PHE A 498 -0.31 -32.60 24.11
CA PHE A 498 -1.63 -33.24 24.08
C PHE A 498 -1.88 -34.14 25.29
N VAL A 499 -0.88 -34.91 25.69
CA VAL A 499 -0.97 -35.78 26.89
C VAL A 499 -1.12 -34.91 28.15
N ILE A 500 -0.38 -33.79 28.26
CA ILE A 500 -0.46 -32.87 29.38
C ILE A 500 -1.85 -32.24 29.45
N PHE A 501 -2.38 -31.76 28.33
CA PHE A 501 -3.73 -31.14 28.30
C PHE A 501 -4.84 -32.16 28.58
N ALA A 502 -4.74 -33.35 28.01
CA ALA A 502 -5.66 -34.44 28.36
C ALA A 502 -5.59 -34.80 29.84
N GLY A 503 -4.39 -34.87 30.41
CA GLY A 503 -4.18 -35.12 31.83
C GLY A 503 -4.75 -34.01 32.72
N LEU A 504 -4.60 -32.75 32.31
CA LEU A 504 -5.18 -31.60 33.01
C LEU A 504 -6.72 -31.62 32.95
N ALA A 505 -7.29 -31.91 31.78
CA ALA A 505 -8.75 -32.02 31.62
C ALA A 505 -9.34 -33.14 32.50
N LEU A 506 -8.69 -34.34 32.50
CA LEU A 506 -9.10 -35.47 33.36
C LEU A 506 -8.95 -35.15 34.84
N PHE A 507 -7.92 -34.40 35.22
CA PHE A 507 -7.73 -33.93 36.61
C PHE A 507 -8.88 -33.01 37.05
N VAL A 508 -9.27 -32.03 36.23
CA VAL A 508 -10.39 -31.12 36.50
C VAL A 508 -11.71 -31.88 36.61
N LEU A 509 -11.93 -32.86 35.71
CA LEU A 509 -13.11 -33.72 35.74
C LEU A 509 -13.09 -34.78 36.84
N LYS A 510 -12.00 -34.87 37.64
CA LYS A 510 -11.78 -35.88 38.70
C LYS A 510 -11.87 -37.32 38.21
N ILE A 511 -11.61 -37.58 36.92
CA ILE A 511 -11.66 -38.89 36.31
C ILE A 511 -10.19 -39.40 36.16
N GLY A 512 -9.96 -40.66 36.48
CA GLY A 512 -8.65 -41.32 36.31
C GLY A 512 -7.59 -40.98 37.37
N ASN A 513 -7.99 -40.47 38.53
CA ASN A 513 -7.09 -40.23 39.65
C ASN A 513 -6.93 -41.55 40.47
N ILE A 514 -5.74 -42.13 40.47
CA ILE A 514 -5.40 -43.29 41.32
C ILE A 514 -4.71 -42.80 42.58
N GLY A 515 -5.36 -42.95 43.74
CA GLY A 515 -4.83 -42.47 45.02
C GLY A 515 -4.68 -40.94 45.14
N GLY A 516 -5.49 -40.16 44.37
CA GLY A 516 -5.41 -38.68 44.36
C GLY A 516 -4.33 -38.11 43.38
N VAL A 517 -3.57 -38.99 42.71
CA VAL A 517 -2.54 -38.56 41.75
C VAL A 517 -3.08 -38.60 40.30
N PRO A 518 -2.96 -37.55 39.51
CA PRO A 518 -3.38 -37.55 38.11
C PRO A 518 -2.36 -38.25 37.24
N VAL A 519 -2.57 -39.55 37.02
CA VAL A 519 -1.61 -40.45 36.35
C VAL A 519 -1.27 -39.97 34.94
N VAL A 520 -2.24 -39.57 34.17
CA VAL A 520 -2.04 -39.09 32.77
C VAL A 520 -1.21 -37.80 32.74
N LEU A 521 -1.42 -36.89 33.66
CA LEU A 521 -0.62 -35.65 33.77
C LEU A 521 0.84 -36.00 34.12
N CYS A 522 1.06 -36.93 35.06
CA CYS A 522 2.39 -37.35 35.43
C CYS A 522 3.13 -38.01 34.24
N ILE A 523 2.44 -38.84 33.43
CA ILE A 523 3.01 -39.41 32.21
C ILE A 523 3.42 -38.30 31.23
N GLY A 524 2.56 -37.30 31.00
CA GLY A 524 2.88 -36.16 30.14
C GLY A 524 4.10 -35.37 30.60
N VAL A 525 4.22 -35.10 31.91
CA VAL A 525 5.40 -34.42 32.48
C VAL A 525 6.67 -35.27 32.33
N LEU A 526 6.59 -36.57 32.53
CA LEU A 526 7.71 -37.49 32.33
C LEU A 526 8.15 -37.53 30.85
N MET A 527 7.20 -37.55 29.91
CA MET A 527 7.49 -37.46 28.46
C MET A 527 8.19 -36.15 28.14
N LEU A 528 7.77 -35.02 28.72
CA LEU A 528 8.39 -33.71 28.50
C LEU A 528 9.83 -33.66 29.02
N ILE A 529 10.07 -34.21 30.21
CA ILE A 529 11.42 -34.31 30.80
C ILE A 529 12.33 -35.16 29.92
N TYR A 530 11.84 -36.30 29.45
CA TYR A 530 12.61 -37.21 28.60
C TYR A 530 12.90 -36.56 27.22
N GLY A 531 11.88 -36.00 26.58
CA GLY A 531 11.99 -35.35 25.26
C GLY A 531 12.99 -34.20 25.26
N SER A 532 12.83 -33.24 26.19
CA SER A 532 13.68 -32.04 26.30
C SER A 532 15.14 -32.38 26.70
N GLY A 533 15.33 -33.49 27.44
CA GLY A 533 16.67 -33.92 27.86
C GLY A 533 17.41 -34.79 26.82
N ARG A 534 16.77 -35.19 25.72
CA ARG A 534 17.30 -36.13 24.74
C ARG A 534 18.57 -35.62 24.02
N GLU A 535 18.55 -34.35 23.64
CA GLU A 535 19.62 -33.72 22.84
C GLU A 535 20.72 -33.06 23.70
N ALA A 536 20.44 -32.78 24.97
CA ALA A 536 21.35 -32.06 25.85
C ALA A 536 22.31 -33.01 26.58
N LYS A 537 23.59 -32.61 26.78
CA LYS A 537 24.60 -33.36 27.50
C LYS A 537 24.87 -32.77 28.88
N GLY A 538 25.04 -33.63 29.90
CA GLY A 538 25.46 -33.23 31.25
C GLY A 538 24.47 -32.30 31.96
N PHE A 539 24.96 -31.24 32.60
CA PHE A 539 24.16 -30.25 33.33
C PHE A 539 23.20 -29.50 32.44
N GLY A 540 23.47 -29.41 31.12
CA GLY A 540 22.59 -28.84 30.11
C GLY A 540 21.21 -29.50 30.03
N LYS A 541 21.05 -30.76 30.51
CA LYS A 541 19.74 -31.44 30.57
C LYS A 541 18.77 -30.74 31.53
N VAL A 542 19.24 -30.28 32.66
CA VAL A 542 18.39 -29.64 33.68
C VAL A 542 17.93 -28.27 33.17
N THR A 543 18.83 -27.51 32.56
CA THR A 543 18.49 -26.20 32.00
C THR A 543 17.55 -26.32 30.79
N ALA A 544 17.73 -27.35 29.94
CA ALA A 544 16.85 -27.60 28.78
C ALA A 544 15.44 -28.00 29.26
N VAL A 545 15.29 -28.87 30.24
CA VAL A 545 13.99 -29.27 30.81
C VAL A 545 13.30 -28.08 31.46
N PHE A 546 14.02 -27.31 32.29
CA PHE A 546 13.45 -26.11 32.91
C PHE A 546 13.01 -25.08 31.87
N GLY A 547 13.84 -24.85 30.86
CA GLY A 547 13.51 -23.97 29.73
C GLY A 547 12.29 -24.45 28.95
N ALA A 548 12.20 -25.75 28.66
CA ALA A 548 11.06 -26.32 27.92
C ALA A 548 9.74 -26.21 28.72
N VAL A 549 9.79 -26.48 30.03
CA VAL A 549 8.60 -26.30 30.90
C VAL A 549 8.20 -24.85 30.99
N TYR A 550 9.15 -23.96 31.27
CA TYR A 550 8.86 -22.53 31.42
C TYR A 550 8.35 -21.90 30.12
N ASN A 551 9.09 -22.06 29.03
CA ASN A 551 8.73 -21.48 27.74
C ASN A 551 7.44 -22.09 27.16
N GLY A 552 7.26 -23.41 27.32
CA GLY A 552 6.05 -24.06 26.87
C GLY A 552 4.83 -23.61 27.66
N LEU A 553 4.89 -23.58 28.99
CA LEU A 553 3.75 -23.17 29.82
C LEU A 553 3.40 -21.70 29.59
N THR A 554 4.41 -20.81 29.62
CA THR A 554 4.19 -19.36 29.40
C THR A 554 3.75 -19.07 27.97
N GLY A 555 4.28 -19.75 26.96
CA GLY A 555 3.87 -19.62 25.57
C GLY A 555 2.41 -20.03 25.36
N TRP A 556 2.03 -21.22 25.83
CA TRP A 556 0.65 -21.70 25.72
C TRP A 556 -0.34 -20.82 26.45
N PHE A 557 0.00 -20.41 27.68
CA PHE A 557 -0.86 -19.52 28.46
C PHE A 557 -1.03 -18.16 27.77
N GLY A 558 0.07 -17.60 27.26
CA GLY A 558 0.05 -16.36 26.50
C GLY A 558 -0.79 -16.45 25.23
N ASP A 559 -0.60 -17.53 24.46
CA ASP A 559 -1.33 -17.77 23.22
C ASP A 559 -2.84 -17.91 23.49
N ILE A 560 -3.26 -18.74 24.44
CA ILE A 560 -4.67 -18.91 24.78
C ILE A 560 -5.28 -17.59 25.31
N LEU A 561 -4.55 -16.85 26.14
CA LEU A 561 -5.01 -15.59 26.66
C LEU A 561 -5.20 -14.54 25.57
N SER A 562 -4.41 -14.60 24.48
CA SER A 562 -4.55 -13.73 23.31
C SER A 562 -5.94 -13.81 22.66
N TYR A 563 -6.64 -14.95 22.77
CA TYR A 563 -8.00 -15.10 22.24
C TYR A 563 -9.06 -14.37 23.05
N SER A 564 -8.75 -13.86 24.25
CA SER A 564 -9.65 -12.96 24.98
C SER A 564 -10.00 -11.70 24.18
N ARG A 565 -9.19 -11.35 23.19
CA ARG A 565 -9.40 -10.24 22.25
C ARG A 565 -10.69 -10.39 21.43
N LEU A 566 -11.10 -11.63 21.13
CA LEU A 566 -12.38 -11.89 20.44
C LEU A 566 -13.54 -11.31 21.24
N MET A 567 -13.58 -11.59 22.54
CA MET A 567 -14.60 -11.07 23.44
C MET A 567 -14.47 -9.55 23.63
N ALA A 568 -13.23 -9.06 23.83
CA ALA A 568 -12.99 -7.63 24.06
C ALA A 568 -13.49 -6.74 22.91
N LEU A 569 -13.23 -7.15 21.64
CA LEU A 569 -13.68 -6.40 20.48
C LEU A 569 -15.19 -6.50 20.26
N MET A 570 -15.80 -7.67 20.46
CA MET A 570 -17.24 -7.82 20.41
C MET A 570 -17.93 -6.92 21.43
N LEU A 571 -17.43 -6.91 22.67
CA LEU A 571 -17.96 -6.05 23.73
C LEU A 571 -17.80 -4.56 23.37
N ALA A 572 -16.60 -4.14 22.96
CA ALA A 572 -16.32 -2.75 22.61
C ALA A 572 -17.25 -2.26 21.47
N GLY A 573 -17.39 -3.03 20.40
CA GLY A 573 -18.25 -2.71 19.26
C GLY A 573 -19.72 -2.57 19.67
N SER A 574 -20.21 -3.50 20.50
CA SER A 574 -21.59 -3.48 21.02
C SER A 574 -21.85 -2.29 21.94
N VAL A 575 -20.94 -1.99 22.89
CA VAL A 575 -21.06 -0.84 23.79
C VAL A 575 -21.08 0.48 23.02
N ILE A 576 -20.15 0.67 22.08
CA ILE A 576 -20.08 1.90 21.27
C ILE A 576 -21.38 2.08 20.45
N ALA A 577 -21.90 1.01 19.84
CA ALA A 577 -23.16 1.06 19.11
C ALA A 577 -24.32 1.49 20.00
N GLN A 578 -24.42 0.93 21.22
CA GLN A 578 -25.47 1.29 22.17
C GLN A 578 -25.37 2.73 22.67
N VAL A 579 -24.15 3.23 22.92
CA VAL A 579 -23.92 4.62 23.28
C VAL A 579 -24.41 5.57 22.19
N PHE A 580 -24.07 5.30 20.91
CA PHE A 580 -24.56 6.13 19.80
C PHE A 580 -26.07 6.07 19.64
N ASN A 581 -26.71 4.91 19.84
CA ASN A 581 -28.16 4.79 19.83
C ASN A 581 -28.81 5.59 20.95
N THR A 582 -28.26 5.55 22.17
CA THR A 582 -28.74 6.30 23.30
C THR A 582 -28.60 7.81 23.09
N LEU A 583 -27.45 8.27 22.61
CA LEU A 583 -27.21 9.67 22.27
C LEU A 583 -28.16 10.16 21.16
N ALA A 584 -28.39 9.34 20.13
CA ALA A 584 -29.34 9.68 19.07
C ALA A 584 -30.77 9.81 19.57
N ALA A 585 -31.18 8.97 20.52
CA ALA A 585 -32.54 8.97 21.11
C ALA A 585 -32.79 10.10 22.12
N MET A 586 -31.75 10.70 22.73
CA MET A 586 -31.86 11.75 23.75
C MET A 586 -32.75 12.93 23.32
N PRO A 587 -32.62 13.52 22.12
CA PRO A 587 -33.43 14.67 21.69
C PRO A 587 -34.93 14.35 21.60
N SER A 588 -35.30 13.07 21.55
CA SER A 588 -36.69 12.60 21.42
C SER A 588 -37.35 12.26 22.76
N SER A 589 -36.64 12.43 23.91
CA SER A 589 -37.15 12.11 25.26
C SER A 589 -38.36 12.96 25.68
N GLY A 590 -38.56 14.15 25.09
CA GLY A 590 -39.69 15.04 25.30
C GLY A 590 -40.85 14.88 24.29
N GLY A 591 -40.78 13.90 23.41
CA GLY A 591 -41.74 13.67 22.33
C GLY A 591 -41.07 13.70 20.95
N VAL A 592 -41.61 12.92 20.00
CA VAL A 592 -41.06 12.83 18.63
C VAL A 592 -41.50 14.04 17.83
N THR A 593 -40.54 14.93 17.51
CA THR A 593 -40.70 16.06 16.60
C THR A 593 -39.90 15.86 15.34
N VAL A 594 -40.22 16.58 14.25
CA VAL A 594 -39.46 16.50 12.99
C VAL A 594 -37.98 16.86 13.21
N VAL A 595 -37.71 17.84 14.07
CA VAL A 595 -36.34 18.27 14.40
C VAL A 595 -35.59 17.18 15.17
N SER A 596 -36.24 16.57 16.20
CA SER A 596 -35.63 15.49 16.96
C SER A 596 -35.33 14.25 16.09
N MET A 597 -36.21 13.95 15.12
CA MET A 597 -36.02 12.87 14.17
C MET A 597 -34.83 13.13 13.22
N LEU A 598 -34.68 14.36 12.76
CA LEU A 598 -33.54 14.73 11.90
C LEU A 598 -32.22 14.64 12.66
N ILE A 599 -32.18 15.11 13.91
CA ILE A 599 -31.01 14.98 14.78
C ILE A 599 -30.70 13.51 15.05
N PHE A 600 -31.73 12.68 15.32
CA PHE A 600 -31.59 11.24 15.49
C PHE A 600 -30.89 10.62 14.28
N ILE A 601 -31.37 10.88 13.06
CA ILE A 601 -30.82 10.31 11.82
C ILE A 601 -29.37 10.72 11.64
N ILE A 602 -29.00 11.98 11.89
CA ILE A 602 -27.63 12.47 11.75
C ILE A 602 -26.69 11.78 12.73
N ILE A 603 -27.04 11.75 14.02
CA ILE A 603 -26.22 11.14 15.06
C ILE A 603 -26.10 9.62 14.83
N PHE A 604 -27.21 8.96 14.49
CA PHE A 604 -27.27 7.54 14.18
C PHE A 604 -26.35 7.20 13.01
N LEU A 605 -26.50 7.91 11.88
CA LEU A 605 -25.71 7.64 10.66
C LEU A 605 -24.22 7.86 10.90
N LEU A 606 -23.82 9.01 11.48
CA LEU A 606 -22.43 9.33 11.78
C LEU A 606 -21.83 8.35 12.80
N GLY A 607 -22.56 8.06 13.87
CA GLY A 607 -22.10 7.16 14.93
C GLY A 607 -21.90 5.74 14.42
N HIS A 608 -22.87 5.20 13.68
CA HIS A 608 -22.76 3.85 13.12
C HIS A 608 -21.74 3.75 11.97
N LEU A 609 -21.58 4.80 11.15
CA LEU A 609 -20.53 4.84 10.13
C LEU A 609 -19.14 4.79 10.78
N LEU A 610 -18.93 5.58 11.84
CA LEU A 610 -17.67 5.57 12.58
C LEU A 610 -17.42 4.23 13.26
N ASN A 611 -18.42 3.70 13.98
CA ASN A 611 -18.30 2.40 14.67
C ASN A 611 -18.07 1.26 13.67
N PHE A 612 -18.77 1.25 12.54
CA PHE A 612 -18.58 0.29 11.47
C PHE A 612 -17.15 0.32 10.93
N GLY A 613 -16.63 1.52 10.60
CA GLY A 613 -15.26 1.66 10.09
C GLY A 613 -14.20 1.20 11.08
N LEU A 614 -14.34 1.56 12.36
CA LEU A 614 -13.41 1.15 13.41
C LEU A 614 -13.45 -0.37 13.66
N ASN A 615 -14.65 -0.97 13.70
CA ASN A 615 -14.79 -2.41 13.88
C ASN A 615 -14.34 -3.21 12.64
N LEU A 616 -14.67 -2.75 11.43
CA LEU A 616 -14.25 -3.39 10.18
C LEU A 616 -12.72 -3.56 10.13
N LEU A 617 -11.99 -2.46 10.38
CA LEU A 617 -10.54 -2.47 10.39
C LEU A 617 -9.98 -3.20 11.62
N GLY A 618 -10.55 -2.94 12.81
CA GLY A 618 -10.10 -3.54 14.05
C GLY A 618 -10.21 -5.06 14.05
N CYS A 619 -11.37 -5.60 13.66
CA CYS A 619 -11.59 -7.06 13.55
C CYS A 619 -10.61 -7.69 12.55
N PHE A 620 -10.39 -7.06 11.38
CA PHE A 620 -9.46 -7.58 10.40
C PHE A 620 -8.01 -7.64 10.92
N VAL A 621 -7.52 -6.55 11.52
CA VAL A 621 -6.14 -6.48 12.02
C VAL A 621 -5.91 -7.43 13.19
N HIS A 622 -6.87 -7.52 14.10
CA HIS A 622 -6.73 -8.38 15.26
C HIS A 622 -6.90 -9.86 14.92
N ASP A 623 -7.73 -10.20 13.94
CA ASP A 623 -7.82 -11.57 13.43
C ASP A 623 -6.53 -11.97 12.68
N LEU A 624 -6.01 -11.09 11.81
CA LEU A 624 -4.70 -11.31 11.19
C LEU A 624 -3.62 -11.62 12.24
N ARG A 625 -3.62 -10.89 13.35
CA ARG A 625 -2.64 -11.14 14.40
C ARG A 625 -2.81 -12.51 15.04
N LEU A 626 -4.04 -12.94 15.34
CA LEU A 626 -4.30 -14.27 15.90
C LEU A 626 -3.86 -15.38 14.93
N GLN A 627 -4.08 -15.19 13.63
CA GLN A 627 -3.67 -16.15 12.61
C GLN A 627 -2.14 -16.17 12.40
N CYS A 628 -1.53 -15.01 12.23
CA CYS A 628 -0.12 -14.92 11.84
C CYS A 628 0.86 -15.16 12.99
N LEU A 629 0.54 -14.74 14.21
CA LEU A 629 1.46 -14.88 15.35
C LEU A 629 1.19 -16.14 16.16
N GLU A 630 -0.06 -16.35 16.58
CA GLU A 630 -0.42 -17.44 17.46
C GLU A 630 -0.58 -18.77 16.68
N PHE A 631 -1.33 -18.79 15.57
CA PHE A 631 -1.62 -20.02 14.83
C PHE A 631 -0.47 -20.45 13.92
N PHE A 632 0.03 -19.54 13.06
CA PHE A 632 1.16 -19.87 12.16
C PHE A 632 2.44 -20.19 12.93
N GLY A 633 2.67 -19.57 14.07
CA GLY A 633 3.79 -19.88 14.96
C GLY A 633 3.90 -21.36 15.38
N LYS A 634 2.83 -22.16 15.16
CA LYS A 634 2.81 -23.58 15.53
C LYS A 634 3.33 -24.52 14.43
N PHE A 635 3.16 -24.17 13.14
CA PHE A 635 3.49 -25.12 12.04
C PHE A 635 4.00 -24.45 10.77
N TYR A 636 3.91 -23.14 10.67
CA TYR A 636 4.16 -22.45 9.41
C TYR A 636 5.66 -22.27 9.16
N VAL A 637 6.10 -22.63 7.97
CA VAL A 637 7.47 -22.38 7.49
C VAL A 637 7.36 -21.37 6.35
N ASP A 638 7.88 -20.20 6.56
CA ASP A 638 7.92 -19.10 5.61
C ASP A 638 9.09 -19.19 4.62
N GLY A 639 9.19 -18.25 3.69
CA GLY A 639 10.30 -18.13 2.76
C GLY A 639 9.98 -18.55 1.32
N GLY A 640 8.72 -18.86 1.00
CA GLY A 640 8.30 -19.17 -0.37
C GLY A 640 8.42 -17.94 -1.30
N LYS A 641 8.97 -18.14 -2.51
CA LYS A 641 9.04 -17.13 -3.56
C LYS A 641 7.74 -17.14 -4.38
N PRO A 642 7.13 -15.99 -4.70
CA PRO A 642 5.91 -15.98 -5.49
C PRO A 642 6.17 -16.42 -6.93
N PHE A 643 5.30 -17.29 -7.46
CA PHE A 643 5.31 -17.65 -8.88
C PHE A 643 4.83 -16.46 -9.72
N ARG A 644 5.72 -15.93 -10.55
CA ARG A 644 5.47 -14.81 -11.46
C ARG A 644 5.73 -15.24 -12.91
N PRO A 645 4.75 -15.86 -13.56
CA PRO A 645 4.90 -16.28 -14.94
C PRO A 645 5.03 -15.06 -15.86
N LEU A 646 5.69 -15.27 -17.01
CA LEU A 646 5.68 -14.32 -18.10
C LEU A 646 4.28 -14.33 -18.71
N GLU A 647 3.49 -13.30 -18.42
CA GLU A 647 2.08 -13.19 -18.85
C GLU A 647 1.70 -11.76 -19.25
N ILE A 648 0.64 -11.62 -20.02
CA ILE A 648 0.05 -10.32 -20.34
C ILE A 648 -0.70 -9.82 -19.10
N ASN A 649 -0.09 -8.90 -18.37
CA ASN A 649 -0.70 -8.28 -17.20
C ASN A 649 -1.11 -6.85 -17.49
N THR A 650 -2.42 -6.60 -17.64
CA THR A 650 -3.00 -5.32 -17.96
C THR A 650 -3.69 -4.69 -16.74
N ARG A 651 -3.56 -3.37 -16.61
CA ARG A 651 -4.13 -2.59 -15.50
C ARG A 651 -5.46 -1.92 -15.89
N TYR A 652 -5.52 -1.34 -17.07
CA TYR A 652 -6.60 -0.46 -17.51
C TYR A 652 -7.58 -1.12 -18.47
N VAL A 653 -7.12 -2.10 -19.24
CA VAL A 653 -7.94 -2.80 -20.25
C VAL A 653 -7.99 -4.30 -19.98
N ASP A 654 -8.99 -4.96 -20.53
CA ASP A 654 -9.09 -6.41 -20.57
C ASP A 654 -8.86 -6.86 -22.01
N VAL A 655 -7.77 -7.60 -22.26
CA VAL A 655 -7.49 -8.16 -23.57
C VAL A 655 -8.27 -9.47 -23.70
N GLU A 656 -9.07 -9.61 -24.77
CA GLU A 656 -9.72 -10.87 -25.08
C GLU A 656 -8.67 -11.93 -25.36
N ASN A 657 -8.47 -12.83 -24.40
CA ASN A 657 -7.67 -14.02 -24.64
C ASN A 657 -8.46 -14.96 -25.54
N HIS A 658 -8.03 -15.15 -26.77
CA HIS A 658 -8.42 -16.33 -27.50
C HIS A 658 -7.91 -17.55 -26.73
N ASN A 659 -8.84 -18.36 -26.20
CA ASN A 659 -8.54 -19.64 -25.59
C ASN A 659 -7.76 -20.50 -26.58
N PHE A 660 -6.46 -20.75 -26.31
CA PHE A 660 -5.67 -21.76 -26.99
C PHE A 660 -6.05 -23.15 -26.49
#